data_5e899cc420117fb8d99856f866291438
#
_entry.id   5e899cc420117fb8d99856f866291438
#
_cell.length_a   1.000
_cell.length_b   1.000
_cell.length_c   1.000
_cell.angle_alpha   90.00
_cell.angle_beta   90.00
_cell.angle_gamma   90.00
#
_symmetry.space_group_name_H-M   'P 1'
#
loop_
_entity.id
_entity.type
_entity.pdbx_description
1 polymer ?
#
loop_
_entity_poly.entity_id
_entity_poly.type
_entity_poly.pdbx_seq_one_letter_code
_entity_poly.pdbx_strand_id
1 'polypeptide(L)'
;RINLGIRRRLAPLMQNDRRRMELINILLLSFPGTPILYYGDEIGMGDNYHLGDRNGVRTPMQWSPDRNAGFSRANPQSLFLPVVSDPEYHFERVNVETQERNPSSFLWWIRRLLAAYKAEPALGRGDLSFVAGENPKVLALLRRHGEHRLLAVINLSRQAQATELDLAELAGFTPVDVFGQTRFPAIGRAPYVLTMGGHDYFWFRLEPAHDADAAAPAGPACLDGETAREIRDQETLSVPGADMLPPVLAGLTARLVGAAVAEARAVDELKLHAPGRTVSLLLAEIRQGQAEPAAAFLMATRAMEAAPVAAETGDEAVLADLECPDSPARLLRGLYDPASVAALAAFMAAGKARRGAAGIFAGQGHAPKARRAPMLQAATIRSITRTPQSMTFSLDNAVFLKVFLRPEEGVNPELELPLALARQGFAAAPRTLASLSHQRHRGQPMVLAVASAYTAGAVTGEAFVQQALERFCGQALAAAEPAPPSDQAMDGYPQDFFRQAGALAARLHLALARVPGRDFAAEPVTRLYLRSIYQAMRGQLHRANLAVETARGKDGDRAPRHLPRRLLLGRLAALRSLAPQGARIRIHGDFQLENILRAGQELTLTDFDGDVRLPLGERRIKRSPLRDAASLLLSAAVAARRVQARHAAETPSQAEHLEAWIEAWLADACRTFLTAYLETAGDAAFLPTSPEVRNTLLEVFVIDQGLRTIQRAMEAGRPDDVPLVLAALGSLRELT
;
A
#
# COMPACT_ATOMS: atom_id res chain seq x y z
N ARG A 1 16.44 -8.81 45.70
CA ARG A 1 15.40 -7.82 46.09
C ARG A 1 14.05 -8.37 45.68
N ILE A 2 13.28 -8.88 46.62
CA ILE A 2 12.09 -9.71 46.42
C ILE A 2 10.90 -8.91 45.86
N ASN A 3 10.90 -7.59 45.92
CA ASN A 3 9.76 -6.73 45.54
C ASN A 3 9.93 -5.94 44.21
N LEU A 4 10.75 -6.43 43.29
CA LEU A 4 11.00 -5.79 42.01
C LEU A 4 10.18 -6.40 40.88
N GLY A 5 9.18 -7.26 41.17
CA GLY A 5 8.63 -8.22 40.22
C GLY A 5 7.83 -7.63 39.05
N ILE A 6 7.06 -6.57 39.20
CA ILE A 6 6.22 -6.06 38.10
C ILE A 6 6.46 -4.55 37.94
N ARG A 7 7.52 -4.21 37.25
CA ARG A 7 7.90 -2.83 36.93
C ARG A 7 7.65 -2.41 35.50
N ARG A 8 7.50 -3.38 34.64
CA ARG A 8 7.39 -3.14 33.20
C ARG A 8 6.10 -3.73 32.67
N ARG A 9 5.49 -2.99 31.75
CA ARG A 9 4.34 -3.46 30.98
C ARG A 9 4.78 -4.27 29.77
N LEU A 10 3.82 -4.96 29.15
CA LEU A 10 4.08 -5.85 28.01
C LEU A 10 4.73 -5.09 26.83
N ALA A 11 4.20 -3.94 26.44
CA ALA A 11 4.71 -3.21 25.29
C ALA A 11 6.20 -2.80 25.43
N PRO A 12 6.66 -2.19 26.52
CA PRO A 12 8.08 -1.94 26.73
C PRO A 12 8.95 -3.20 26.81
N LEU A 13 8.45 -4.29 27.41
CA LEU A 13 9.18 -5.57 27.46
C LEU A 13 9.36 -6.17 26.06
N MET A 14 8.38 -6.03 25.21
CA MET A 14 8.41 -6.50 23.83
C MET A 14 9.06 -5.47 22.88
N GLN A 15 9.64 -4.38 23.40
CA GLN A 15 10.26 -3.32 22.61
C GLN A 15 9.29 -2.66 21.62
N ASN A 16 8.01 -2.59 21.98
CA ASN A 16 6.91 -2.09 21.16
C ASN A 16 6.80 -2.81 19.79
N ASP A 17 7.29 -4.04 19.72
CA ASP A 17 7.18 -4.89 18.54
C ASP A 17 5.78 -5.53 18.53
N ARG A 18 4.96 -5.12 17.56
CA ARG A 18 3.58 -5.55 17.42
C ARG A 18 3.44 -7.07 17.34
N ARG A 19 4.26 -7.75 16.53
CA ARG A 19 4.18 -9.21 16.35
C ARG A 19 4.55 -9.96 17.62
N ARG A 20 5.54 -9.46 18.37
CA ARG A 20 5.90 -10.07 19.65
C ARG A 20 4.82 -9.88 20.70
N MET A 21 4.15 -8.71 20.75
CA MET A 21 3.01 -8.50 21.63
C MET A 21 1.84 -9.42 21.29
N GLU A 22 1.55 -9.58 20.01
CA GLU A 22 0.52 -10.51 19.52
C GLU A 22 0.85 -11.95 19.89
N LEU A 23 2.10 -12.39 19.64
CA LEU A 23 2.57 -13.73 19.97
C LEU A 23 2.37 -14.08 21.46
N ILE A 24 2.74 -13.15 22.37
CA ILE A 24 2.60 -13.37 23.82
C ILE A 24 1.13 -13.48 24.23
N ASN A 25 0.24 -12.68 23.64
CA ASN A 25 -1.19 -12.79 23.91
C ASN A 25 -1.79 -14.09 23.36
N ILE A 26 -1.35 -14.55 22.19
CA ILE A 26 -1.72 -15.85 21.63
C ILE A 26 -1.26 -16.99 22.55
N LEU A 27 -0.02 -16.93 23.04
CA LEU A 27 0.49 -17.90 24.01
C LEU A 27 -0.36 -17.91 25.27
N LEU A 28 -0.62 -16.74 25.87
CA LEU A 28 -1.42 -16.61 27.09
C LEU A 28 -2.80 -17.28 26.93
N LEU A 29 -3.46 -17.07 25.79
CA LEU A 29 -4.81 -17.60 25.54
C LEU A 29 -4.80 -19.05 25.01
N SER A 30 -3.67 -19.57 24.54
CA SER A 30 -3.55 -20.96 24.09
C SER A 30 -3.35 -21.95 25.24
N PHE A 31 -2.78 -21.51 26.37
CA PHE A 31 -2.55 -22.35 27.53
C PHE A 31 -3.80 -22.51 28.40
N PRO A 32 -3.92 -23.62 29.17
CA PRO A 32 -5.03 -23.81 30.11
C PRO A 32 -4.92 -22.83 31.28
N GLY A 33 -6.06 -22.46 31.81
CA GLY A 33 -6.20 -21.56 32.94
C GLY A 33 -7.03 -20.34 32.63
N THR A 34 -7.13 -19.42 33.59
CA THR A 34 -7.88 -18.16 33.41
C THR A 34 -6.93 -17.07 32.95
N PRO A 35 -7.01 -16.59 31.70
CA PRO A 35 -6.15 -15.53 31.23
C PRO A 35 -6.50 -14.20 31.93
N ILE A 36 -5.48 -13.46 32.36
CA ILE A 36 -5.63 -12.16 32.98
C ILE A 36 -4.94 -11.12 32.09
N LEU A 37 -5.74 -10.20 31.54
CA LEU A 37 -5.24 -9.02 30.82
C LEU A 37 -5.19 -7.84 31.79
N TYR A 38 -4.03 -7.19 31.87
CA TYR A 38 -3.88 -6.03 32.72
C TYR A 38 -4.29 -4.76 31.97
N TYR A 39 -5.03 -3.84 32.61
CA TYR A 39 -5.52 -2.64 31.95
C TYR A 39 -4.41 -1.85 31.26
N GLY A 40 -4.67 -1.39 30.04
CA GLY A 40 -3.73 -0.64 29.20
C GLY A 40 -2.82 -1.52 28.35
N ASP A 41 -2.66 -2.82 28.67
CA ASP A 41 -1.90 -3.72 27.79
C ASP A 41 -2.64 -3.93 26.46
N GLU A 42 -3.97 -3.86 26.45
CA GLU A 42 -4.82 -3.94 25.26
C GLU A 42 -4.64 -2.79 24.24
N ILE A 43 -4.04 -1.69 24.68
CA ILE A 43 -3.69 -0.56 23.80
C ILE A 43 -2.17 -0.43 23.59
N GLY A 44 -1.37 -1.33 24.17
CA GLY A 44 0.08 -1.22 24.16
C GLY A 44 0.61 -0.06 25.00
N MET A 45 -0.03 0.21 26.15
CA MET A 45 0.37 1.28 27.05
C MET A 45 1.77 1.02 27.64
N GLY A 46 2.57 2.09 27.76
CA GLY A 46 3.87 2.06 28.41
C GLY A 46 3.83 2.09 29.93
N ASP A 47 5.00 2.11 30.53
CA ASP A 47 5.19 2.21 31.98
C ASP A 47 6.07 3.41 32.36
N ASN A 48 6.08 3.74 33.67
CA ASN A 48 7.05 4.66 34.24
C ASN A 48 7.91 3.93 35.27
N TYR A 49 8.91 3.20 34.78
CA TYR A 49 9.77 2.36 35.61
C TYR A 49 10.61 3.13 36.66
N HIS A 50 10.64 4.46 36.60
CA HIS A 50 11.30 5.32 37.58
C HIS A 50 10.52 5.40 38.91
N LEU A 51 9.22 5.12 38.87
CA LEU A 51 8.41 5.05 40.08
C LEU A 51 8.73 3.81 40.88
N GLY A 52 8.69 3.96 42.23
CA GLY A 52 9.01 2.85 43.12
C GLY A 52 8.00 1.70 43.06
N ASP A 53 8.47 0.49 43.33
CA ASP A 53 7.69 -0.76 43.40
C ASP A 53 6.82 -0.98 42.14
N ARG A 54 5.56 -1.33 42.28
CA ARG A 54 4.59 -1.59 41.20
C ARG A 54 3.95 -0.32 40.62
N ASN A 55 4.26 0.85 41.18
CA ASN A 55 3.64 2.10 40.77
C ASN A 55 3.93 2.46 39.30
N GLY A 56 5.06 1.99 38.78
CA GLY A 56 5.40 2.19 37.37
C GLY A 56 4.38 1.63 36.37
N VAL A 57 3.66 0.58 36.74
CA VAL A 57 2.60 -0.03 35.88
C VAL A 57 1.19 0.36 36.32
N ARG A 58 1.03 1.18 37.38
CA ARG A 58 -0.25 1.62 37.91
C ARG A 58 -0.61 3.07 37.53
N THR A 59 0.07 3.58 36.52
CA THR A 59 -0.20 4.94 35.98
C THR A 59 -1.63 5.04 35.45
N PRO A 60 -2.20 6.26 35.39
CA PRO A 60 -3.56 6.48 34.87
C PRO A 60 -3.76 5.85 33.48
N MET A 61 -4.93 5.25 33.26
CA MET A 61 -5.33 4.72 31.93
C MET A 61 -5.37 5.82 30.89
N GLN A 62 -4.88 5.55 29.71
CA GLN A 62 -4.82 6.49 28.60
C GLN A 62 -6.07 6.39 27.72
N TRP A 63 -7.12 7.16 28.08
CA TRP A 63 -8.41 7.14 27.41
C TRP A 63 -8.44 8.01 26.15
N SER A 64 -7.87 9.22 26.22
CA SER A 64 -7.88 10.19 25.12
C SER A 64 -6.60 11.01 25.07
N PRO A 65 -6.35 11.79 23.98
CA PRO A 65 -5.23 12.72 23.91
C PRO A 65 -5.38 13.97 24.78
N ASP A 66 -6.46 14.08 25.56
CA ASP A 66 -6.73 15.23 26.40
C ASP A 66 -5.89 15.26 27.68
N ARG A 67 -6.03 16.36 28.43
CA ARG A 67 -5.36 16.56 29.72
C ARG A 67 -5.50 15.34 30.62
N ASN A 68 -4.38 14.93 31.24
CA ASN A 68 -4.27 13.76 32.10
C ASN A 68 -4.69 12.46 31.37
N ALA A 69 -4.47 12.37 30.07
CA ALA A 69 -4.86 11.23 29.27
C ALA A 69 -6.37 10.95 29.25
N GLY A 70 -7.22 11.98 29.44
CA GLY A 70 -8.65 11.81 29.59
C GLY A 70 -9.10 11.10 30.88
N PHE A 71 -8.15 10.73 31.75
CA PHE A 71 -8.42 10.01 33.00
C PHE A 71 -9.04 10.90 34.05
N SER A 72 -8.63 12.18 34.17
CA SER A 72 -9.11 13.13 35.17
C SER A 72 -9.03 14.57 34.67
N ARG A 73 -9.98 15.41 35.12
CA ARG A 73 -9.98 16.85 34.89
C ARG A 73 -9.20 17.64 35.96
N ALA A 74 -8.68 16.96 36.98
CA ALA A 74 -7.91 17.57 38.04
C ALA A 74 -6.62 18.23 37.56
N ASN A 75 -5.97 19.02 38.41
CA ASN A 75 -4.62 19.51 38.13
C ASN A 75 -3.69 18.29 38.05
N PRO A 76 -2.80 18.21 37.04
CA PRO A 76 -1.84 17.08 36.91
C PRO A 76 -1.05 16.79 38.20
N GLN A 77 -0.74 17.81 38.98
CA GLN A 77 -0.07 17.68 40.28
C GLN A 77 -0.90 16.99 41.37
N SER A 78 -2.24 16.93 41.20
CA SER A 78 -3.16 16.27 42.13
C SER A 78 -3.39 14.80 41.80
N LEU A 79 -2.81 14.27 40.70
CA LEU A 79 -2.90 12.85 40.40
C LEU A 79 -2.08 12.05 41.42
N PHE A 80 -2.63 10.93 41.89
CA PHE A 80 -1.92 10.04 42.81
C PHE A 80 -0.64 9.49 42.20
N LEU A 81 -0.71 9.14 40.89
CA LEU A 81 0.46 8.78 40.06
C LEU A 81 0.42 9.62 38.79
N PRO A 82 1.59 10.04 38.28
CA PRO A 82 1.64 10.82 37.05
C PRO A 82 1.25 9.95 35.84
N VAL A 83 0.81 10.58 34.77
CA VAL A 83 0.64 9.94 33.45
C VAL A 83 2.00 9.49 32.91
N VAL A 84 2.01 8.53 31.98
CA VAL A 84 3.24 8.10 31.30
C VAL A 84 3.79 9.25 30.49
N SER A 85 5.01 9.66 30.78
CA SER A 85 5.71 10.78 30.16
C SER A 85 6.69 10.36 29.05
N ASP A 86 6.92 9.05 28.90
CA ASP A 86 7.79 8.52 27.82
C ASP A 86 7.20 8.90 26.46
N PRO A 87 7.95 9.57 25.57
CA PRO A 87 7.45 10.01 24.26
C PRO A 87 6.95 8.88 23.36
N GLU A 88 7.46 7.67 23.53
CA GLU A 88 7.03 6.50 22.76
C GLU A 88 5.64 6.03 23.17
N TYR A 89 5.31 6.16 24.44
CA TYR A 89 4.06 5.68 25.07
C TYR A 89 3.15 6.82 25.56
N HIS A 90 3.44 8.07 25.18
CA HIS A 90 2.67 9.22 25.62
C HIS A 90 1.19 9.11 25.21
N PHE A 91 0.29 9.56 26.07
CA PHE A 91 -1.15 9.41 25.88
C PHE A 91 -1.69 10.13 24.61
N GLU A 92 -1.00 11.14 24.08
CA GLU A 92 -1.34 11.75 22.79
C GLU A 92 -1.15 10.79 21.62
N ARG A 93 -0.33 9.75 21.77
CA ARG A 93 -0.04 8.75 20.75
C ARG A 93 -0.70 7.42 21.02
N VAL A 94 -0.69 6.97 22.28
CA VAL A 94 -1.23 5.68 22.70
C VAL A 94 -2.43 5.95 23.60
N ASN A 95 -3.63 5.85 23.07
CA ASN A 95 -4.88 6.05 23.84
C ASN A 95 -6.03 5.27 23.20
N VAL A 96 -7.06 5.01 23.96
CA VAL A 96 -8.24 4.25 23.54
C VAL A 96 -8.95 4.94 22.38
N GLU A 97 -9.22 6.25 22.49
CA GLU A 97 -10.00 7.00 21.48
C GLU A 97 -9.37 6.94 20.09
N THR A 98 -8.05 7.10 20.01
CA THR A 98 -7.32 7.01 18.73
C THR A 98 -7.36 5.60 18.18
N GLN A 99 -7.21 4.59 19.03
CA GLN A 99 -7.22 3.20 18.60
C GLN A 99 -8.62 2.68 18.25
N GLU A 100 -9.68 3.17 18.88
CA GLU A 100 -11.05 2.82 18.49
C GLU A 100 -11.41 3.32 17.09
N ARG A 101 -10.85 4.43 16.66
CA ARG A 101 -11.03 4.97 15.31
C ARG A 101 -10.20 4.26 14.23
N ASN A 102 -9.28 3.40 14.63
CA ASN A 102 -8.41 2.66 13.70
C ASN A 102 -8.66 1.15 13.81
N PRO A 103 -9.38 0.53 12.85
CA PRO A 103 -9.66 -0.91 12.85
C PRO A 103 -8.42 -1.82 12.87
N SER A 104 -7.26 -1.32 12.39
CA SER A 104 -5.98 -2.03 12.41
C SER A 104 -5.21 -1.86 13.72
N SER A 105 -5.76 -1.16 14.72
CA SER A 105 -5.10 -0.92 15.99
C SER A 105 -4.92 -2.19 16.82
N PHE A 106 -4.03 -2.10 17.80
CA PHE A 106 -3.82 -3.22 18.73
C PHE A 106 -5.06 -3.51 19.58
N LEU A 107 -5.83 -2.50 19.94
CA LEU A 107 -7.10 -2.64 20.62
C LEU A 107 -8.11 -3.49 19.84
N TRP A 108 -8.27 -3.22 18.56
CA TRP A 108 -9.16 -4.00 17.70
C TRP A 108 -8.66 -5.43 17.48
N TRP A 109 -7.34 -5.62 17.38
CA TRP A 109 -6.75 -6.95 17.30
C TRP A 109 -7.05 -7.75 18.59
N ILE A 110 -6.85 -7.18 19.79
CA ILE A 110 -7.19 -7.81 21.07
C ILE A 110 -8.69 -8.13 21.14
N ARG A 111 -9.57 -7.24 20.68
CA ARG A 111 -11.03 -7.50 20.63
C ARG A 111 -11.35 -8.71 19.76
N ARG A 112 -10.74 -8.83 18.57
CA ARG A 112 -10.91 -9.99 17.67
C ARG A 112 -10.35 -11.27 18.32
N LEU A 113 -9.18 -11.18 18.92
CA LEU A 113 -8.56 -12.30 19.62
C LEU A 113 -9.45 -12.83 20.75
N LEU A 114 -10.02 -11.95 21.56
CA LEU A 114 -10.93 -12.33 22.64
C LEU A 114 -12.26 -12.89 22.11
N ALA A 115 -12.76 -12.38 21.00
CA ALA A 115 -13.94 -12.91 20.34
C ALA A 115 -13.67 -14.33 19.82
N ALA A 116 -12.55 -14.57 19.17
CA ALA A 116 -12.11 -15.90 18.73
C ALA A 116 -11.93 -16.87 19.91
N TYR A 117 -11.26 -16.43 20.98
CA TYR A 117 -11.09 -17.23 22.20
C TYR A 117 -12.43 -17.66 22.80
N LYS A 118 -13.42 -16.76 22.86
CA LYS A 118 -14.76 -17.06 23.39
C LYS A 118 -15.57 -17.97 22.48
N ALA A 119 -15.35 -17.89 21.18
CA ALA A 119 -16.04 -18.72 20.18
C ALA A 119 -15.51 -20.17 20.15
N GLU A 120 -14.29 -20.43 20.68
CA GLU A 120 -13.65 -21.74 20.66
C GLU A 120 -13.67 -22.41 22.05
N PRO A 121 -14.65 -23.27 22.34
CA PRO A 121 -14.78 -23.91 23.68
C PRO A 121 -13.56 -24.71 24.11
N ALA A 122 -12.82 -25.26 23.16
CA ALA A 122 -11.59 -26.00 23.41
C ALA A 122 -10.50 -25.17 24.09
N LEU A 123 -10.41 -23.85 23.82
CA LEU A 123 -9.43 -22.97 24.45
C LEU A 123 -9.74 -22.74 25.93
N GLY A 124 -11.02 -22.46 26.26
CA GLY A 124 -11.41 -22.13 27.63
C GLY A 124 -11.58 -23.35 28.54
N ARG A 125 -11.95 -24.52 28.00
CA ARG A 125 -12.38 -25.71 28.77
C ARG A 125 -11.67 -26.98 28.38
N GLY A 126 -10.90 -26.99 27.30
CA GLY A 126 -10.29 -28.21 26.74
C GLY A 126 -9.03 -28.64 27.48
N ASP A 127 -8.78 -29.94 27.41
CA ASP A 127 -7.52 -30.51 27.82
C ASP A 127 -6.39 -30.09 26.89
N LEU A 128 -5.16 -30.05 27.39
CA LEU A 128 -3.96 -29.71 26.64
C LEU A 128 -3.11 -30.93 26.38
N SER A 129 -2.70 -31.12 25.13
CA SER A 129 -1.59 -32.02 24.77
C SER A 129 -0.60 -31.30 23.86
N PHE A 130 0.70 -31.66 24.00
CA PHE A 130 1.72 -31.17 23.10
C PHE A 130 1.78 -32.05 21.87
N VAL A 131 1.91 -31.44 20.71
CA VAL A 131 2.13 -32.15 19.45
C VAL A 131 3.61 -32.22 19.17
N ALA A 132 4.11 -33.41 18.86
CA ALA A 132 5.51 -33.61 18.50
C ALA A 132 5.82 -32.94 17.15
N GLY A 133 6.94 -32.24 17.08
CA GLY A 133 7.48 -31.61 15.89
C GLY A 133 8.99 -31.64 15.90
N GLU A 134 9.61 -31.68 14.72
CA GLU A 134 11.08 -31.72 14.62
C GLU A 134 11.77 -30.38 14.93
N ASN A 135 11.03 -29.28 14.79
CA ASN A 135 11.61 -27.94 14.95
C ASN A 135 11.41 -27.41 16.39
N PRO A 136 12.47 -27.33 17.23
CA PRO A 136 12.35 -26.86 18.61
C PRO A 136 12.00 -25.38 18.76
N LYS A 137 11.94 -24.62 17.68
CA LYS A 137 11.53 -23.21 17.66
C LYS A 137 10.03 -23.03 17.43
N VAL A 138 9.31 -24.10 17.09
CA VAL A 138 7.87 -24.10 16.86
C VAL A 138 7.20 -24.89 17.98
N LEU A 139 6.27 -24.23 18.66
CA LEU A 139 5.44 -24.85 19.68
C LEU A 139 4.10 -25.23 19.05
N ALA A 140 3.73 -26.50 19.16
CA ALA A 140 2.43 -27.00 18.72
C ALA A 140 1.63 -27.57 19.89
N LEU A 141 0.42 -27.05 20.09
CA LEU A 141 -0.49 -27.38 21.20
C LEU A 141 -1.82 -27.82 20.64
N LEU A 142 -2.34 -28.95 21.11
CA LEU A 142 -3.67 -29.43 20.79
C LEU A 142 -4.58 -29.28 22.01
N ARG A 143 -5.70 -28.57 21.84
CA ARG A 143 -6.79 -28.40 22.82
C ARG A 143 -7.99 -29.24 22.40
N ARG A 144 -8.56 -30.01 23.33
CA ARG A 144 -9.72 -30.90 23.05
C ARG A 144 -10.82 -30.69 24.09
N HIS A 145 -12.04 -30.47 23.63
CA HIS A 145 -13.24 -30.38 24.48
C HIS A 145 -14.44 -30.97 23.77
N GLY A 146 -14.87 -32.18 24.16
CA GLY A 146 -15.90 -32.91 23.39
C GLY A 146 -15.48 -33.10 21.93
N GLU A 147 -16.32 -32.66 21.00
CA GLU A 147 -16.03 -32.73 19.57
C GLU A 147 -15.13 -31.56 19.09
N HIS A 148 -14.95 -30.52 19.90
CA HIS A 148 -14.15 -29.38 19.54
C HIS A 148 -12.66 -29.67 19.68
N ARG A 149 -11.92 -29.51 18.60
CA ARG A 149 -10.45 -29.66 18.56
C ARG A 149 -9.81 -28.42 17.97
N LEU A 150 -8.83 -27.86 18.67
CA LEU A 150 -8.08 -26.71 18.21
C LEU A 150 -6.59 -27.00 18.31
N LEU A 151 -5.89 -26.86 17.19
CA LEU A 151 -4.44 -26.97 17.10
C LEU A 151 -3.84 -25.55 17.04
N ALA A 152 -3.08 -25.17 18.07
CA ALA A 152 -2.31 -23.92 18.06
C ALA A 152 -0.86 -24.22 17.66
N VAL A 153 -0.36 -23.57 16.60
CA VAL A 153 1.01 -23.71 16.13
C VAL A 153 1.68 -22.33 16.17
N ILE A 154 2.81 -22.19 16.86
CA ILE A 154 3.38 -20.92 17.23
C ILE A 154 4.89 -20.91 16.97
N ASN A 155 5.37 -20.03 16.09
CA ASN A 155 6.79 -19.83 15.84
C ASN A 155 7.40 -18.85 16.86
N LEU A 156 8.17 -19.36 17.80
CA LEU A 156 8.81 -18.59 18.87
C LEU A 156 10.08 -17.84 18.38
N SER A 157 10.50 -18.06 17.15
CA SER A 157 11.72 -17.45 16.61
C SER A 157 11.43 -16.18 15.80
N ARG A 158 12.46 -15.34 15.65
CA ARG A 158 12.41 -14.13 14.81
C ARG A 158 12.45 -14.42 13.31
N GLN A 159 12.74 -15.64 12.93
CA GLN A 159 12.95 -16.07 11.55
C GLN A 159 11.81 -16.97 11.11
N ALA A 160 11.56 -17.00 9.81
CA ALA A 160 10.66 -17.98 9.25
C ALA A 160 11.14 -19.40 9.59
N GLN A 161 10.21 -20.28 9.92
CA GLN A 161 10.47 -21.67 10.28
C GLN A 161 9.55 -22.59 9.48
N ALA A 162 10.12 -23.68 9.00
CA ALA A 162 9.34 -24.84 8.57
C ALA A 162 9.32 -25.86 9.70
N THR A 163 8.23 -26.55 9.87
CA THR A 163 8.07 -27.62 10.84
C THR A 163 7.27 -28.76 10.26
N GLU A 164 7.62 -29.97 10.65
CA GLU A 164 6.85 -31.18 10.39
C GLU A 164 6.19 -31.60 11.71
N LEU A 165 4.87 -31.72 11.71
CA LEU A 165 4.08 -32.07 12.89
C LEU A 165 3.55 -33.48 12.73
N ASP A 166 3.67 -34.31 13.75
CA ASP A 166 3.01 -35.61 13.79
C ASP A 166 1.54 -35.43 14.18
N LEU A 167 0.69 -35.45 13.17
CA LEU A 167 -0.76 -35.33 13.30
C LEU A 167 -1.50 -36.60 12.82
N ALA A 168 -0.82 -37.75 12.73
CA ALA A 168 -1.39 -38.98 12.18
C ALA A 168 -2.67 -39.41 12.90
N GLU A 169 -2.81 -39.13 14.21
CA GLU A 169 -4.04 -39.40 14.99
C GLU A 169 -5.24 -38.53 14.58
N LEU A 170 -4.96 -37.43 13.88
CA LEU A 170 -5.96 -36.49 13.40
C LEU A 170 -6.18 -36.61 11.87
N ALA A 171 -5.73 -37.74 11.29
CA ALA A 171 -5.99 -38.01 9.87
C ALA A 171 -7.51 -38.00 9.58
N GLY A 172 -7.89 -37.33 8.48
CA GLY A 172 -9.28 -37.11 8.11
C GLY A 172 -9.91 -35.83 8.70
N PHE A 173 -9.09 -34.95 9.32
CA PHE A 173 -9.50 -33.60 9.68
C PHE A 173 -8.86 -32.59 8.77
N THR A 174 -9.58 -31.51 8.47
CA THR A 174 -9.08 -30.33 7.74
C THR A 174 -8.84 -29.21 8.74
N PRO A 175 -7.60 -28.68 8.85
CA PRO A 175 -7.32 -27.51 9.67
C PRO A 175 -7.94 -26.25 9.03
N VAL A 176 -8.72 -25.50 9.81
CA VAL A 176 -9.30 -24.22 9.41
C VAL A 176 -8.77 -23.15 10.35
N ASP A 177 -8.05 -22.17 9.82
CA ASP A 177 -7.52 -21.07 10.63
C ASP A 177 -8.64 -20.23 11.23
N VAL A 178 -8.64 -20.07 12.56
CA VAL A 178 -9.72 -19.39 13.29
C VAL A 178 -9.79 -17.89 12.94
N PHE A 179 -8.66 -17.23 12.66
CA PHE A 179 -8.63 -15.81 12.34
C PHE A 179 -8.94 -15.53 10.87
N GLY A 180 -8.30 -16.30 9.97
CA GLY A 180 -8.44 -16.14 8.53
C GLY A 180 -9.56 -16.97 7.91
N GLN A 181 -10.17 -17.90 8.65
CA GLN A 181 -11.16 -18.88 8.14
C GLN A 181 -10.63 -19.66 6.92
N THR A 182 -9.30 -19.71 6.77
CA THR A 182 -8.65 -20.38 5.66
C THR A 182 -8.57 -21.88 5.92
N ARG A 183 -9.03 -22.68 4.96
CA ARG A 183 -8.88 -24.14 4.99
C ARG A 183 -7.48 -24.51 4.52
N PHE A 184 -6.81 -25.33 5.30
CA PHE A 184 -5.51 -25.91 4.96
C PHE A 184 -5.71 -27.33 4.43
N PRO A 185 -4.70 -27.94 3.78
CA PRO A 185 -4.79 -29.31 3.29
C PRO A 185 -5.22 -30.27 4.39
N ALA A 186 -6.06 -31.24 4.04
CA ALA A 186 -6.51 -32.25 4.99
C ALA A 186 -5.34 -33.02 5.59
N ILE A 187 -5.42 -33.31 6.88
CA ILE A 187 -4.42 -34.08 7.61
C ILE A 187 -4.45 -35.53 7.14
N GLY A 188 -3.32 -35.99 6.62
CA GLY A 188 -3.08 -37.38 6.25
C GLY A 188 -2.30 -38.14 7.32
N ARG A 189 -1.79 -39.33 6.94
CA ARG A 189 -0.92 -40.13 7.82
C ARG A 189 0.55 -39.70 7.77
N ALA A 190 0.94 -38.95 6.73
CA ALA A 190 2.29 -38.38 6.61
C ALA A 190 2.45 -37.17 7.53
N PRO A 191 3.70 -36.84 7.96
CA PRO A 191 3.96 -35.63 8.74
C PRO A 191 3.37 -34.39 8.06
N TYR A 192 2.75 -33.52 8.84
CA TYR A 192 2.08 -32.33 8.36
C TYR A 192 3.07 -31.16 8.33
N VAL A 193 3.38 -30.70 7.11
CA VAL A 193 4.40 -29.65 6.88
C VAL A 193 3.73 -28.27 6.93
N LEU A 194 4.27 -27.38 7.77
CA LEU A 194 3.88 -25.98 7.88
C LEU A 194 5.08 -25.07 7.74
N THR A 195 4.92 -23.95 7.02
CA THR A 195 5.90 -22.86 6.99
C THR A 195 5.28 -21.62 7.60
N MET A 196 5.99 -21.01 8.55
CA MET A 196 5.50 -19.87 9.33
C MET A 196 6.50 -18.73 9.29
N GLY A 197 6.04 -17.49 9.17
CA GLY A 197 6.86 -16.29 9.33
C GLY A 197 7.47 -16.16 10.72
N GLY A 198 8.39 -15.22 10.90
CA GLY A 198 8.97 -14.95 12.23
C GLY A 198 7.90 -14.42 13.20
N HIS A 199 7.82 -15.01 14.40
CA HIS A 199 6.80 -14.72 15.42
C HIS A 199 5.36 -14.90 14.92
N ASP A 200 5.16 -15.77 13.94
CA ASP A 200 3.85 -16.09 13.39
C ASP A 200 3.15 -17.20 14.17
N TYR A 201 1.84 -17.28 14.03
CA TYR A 201 1.01 -18.24 14.77
C TYR A 201 -0.22 -18.62 13.96
N PHE A 202 -0.75 -19.82 14.24
CA PHE A 202 -2.04 -20.31 13.76
C PHE A 202 -2.85 -20.87 14.91
N TRP A 203 -4.14 -20.60 14.90
CA TRP A 203 -5.15 -21.36 15.62
C TRP A 203 -6.01 -22.09 14.60
N PHE A 204 -5.83 -23.39 14.49
CA PHE A 204 -6.59 -24.22 13.58
C PHE A 204 -7.73 -24.91 14.32
N ARG A 205 -8.97 -24.62 13.94
CA ARG A 205 -10.11 -25.48 14.24
C ARG A 205 -9.99 -26.70 13.33
N LEU A 206 -10.10 -27.92 13.90
CA LEU A 206 -10.02 -29.15 13.14
C LEU A 206 -11.46 -29.63 12.81
N GLU A 207 -11.82 -29.52 11.55
CA GLU A 207 -13.12 -29.95 11.04
C GLU A 207 -12.98 -31.31 10.33
N PRO A 208 -13.99 -32.23 10.41
CA PRO A 208 -13.95 -33.44 9.60
C PRO A 208 -13.77 -33.09 8.11
N ALA A 209 -12.89 -33.80 7.41
CA ALA A 209 -12.69 -33.58 5.98
C ALA A 209 -13.98 -34.02 5.23
N HIS A 210 -14.50 -33.13 4.42
CA HIS A 210 -15.57 -33.46 3.48
C HIS A 210 -14.90 -33.86 2.15
N ASP A 211 -15.49 -34.82 1.44
CA ASP A 211 -14.98 -35.37 0.16
C ASP A 211 -14.81 -34.34 -1.00
N ALA A 212 -15.01 -33.06 -0.74
CA ALA A 212 -14.92 -31.97 -1.70
C ALA A 212 -13.53 -31.33 -1.84
N ASP A 213 -12.51 -31.75 -1.08
CA ASP A 213 -11.17 -31.12 -1.06
C ASP A 213 -10.18 -31.67 -2.12
N ALA A 214 -10.66 -32.24 -3.21
CA ALA A 214 -9.81 -32.62 -4.35
C ALA A 214 -9.54 -31.42 -5.27
N ALA A 215 -8.27 -30.94 -5.24
CA ALA A 215 -7.55 -30.15 -6.23
C ALA A 215 -8.35 -29.14 -7.08
N ALA A 216 -8.02 -27.83 -6.90
CA ALA A 216 -8.41 -26.80 -7.85
C ALA A 216 -7.77 -27.04 -9.23
N PRO A 217 -8.54 -27.09 -10.33
CA PRO A 217 -7.98 -27.30 -11.67
C PRO A 217 -7.32 -26.02 -12.20
N ALA A 218 -6.10 -26.16 -12.68
CA ALA A 218 -5.42 -25.16 -13.48
C ALA A 218 -5.93 -25.26 -14.93
N GLY A 219 -6.98 -24.52 -15.26
CA GLY A 219 -7.56 -24.41 -16.60
C GLY A 219 -8.81 -23.52 -16.59
N PRO A 220 -9.33 -23.07 -17.73
CA PRO A 220 -10.65 -22.42 -17.76
C PRO A 220 -11.66 -23.37 -17.14
N ALA A 221 -12.37 -22.90 -16.11
CA ALA A 221 -13.34 -23.69 -15.39
C ALA A 221 -14.48 -24.05 -16.36
N CYS A 222 -14.61 -25.33 -16.70
CA CYS A 222 -15.81 -25.86 -17.31
C CYS A 222 -16.90 -25.84 -16.22
N LEU A 223 -17.86 -24.94 -16.33
CA LEU A 223 -19.01 -24.91 -15.44
C LEU A 223 -19.89 -26.11 -15.76
N ASP A 224 -20.34 -26.80 -14.70
CA ASP A 224 -21.39 -27.82 -14.90
C ASP A 224 -22.67 -27.15 -15.45
N GLY A 225 -23.44 -27.89 -16.19
CA GLY A 225 -24.60 -27.36 -16.90
C GLY A 225 -25.69 -26.78 -15.98
N GLU A 226 -25.67 -27.07 -14.68
CA GLU A 226 -26.59 -26.57 -13.66
C GLU A 226 -26.17 -25.14 -13.21
N THR A 227 -24.92 -24.96 -12.87
CA THR A 227 -24.33 -23.64 -12.53
C THR A 227 -24.38 -22.67 -13.73
N ALA A 228 -24.14 -23.18 -14.94
CA ALA A 228 -24.26 -22.39 -16.17
C ALA A 228 -25.71 -21.94 -16.43
N ARG A 229 -26.71 -22.78 -16.13
CA ARG A 229 -28.12 -22.44 -16.21
C ARG A 229 -28.56 -21.47 -15.12
N GLU A 230 -28.10 -21.60 -13.89
CA GLU A 230 -28.39 -20.66 -12.81
C GLU A 230 -27.84 -19.25 -13.11
N ILE A 231 -26.62 -19.15 -13.60
CA ILE A 231 -26.04 -17.86 -14.03
C ILE A 231 -26.81 -17.25 -15.20
N ARG A 232 -27.39 -18.08 -16.05
CA ARG A 232 -28.23 -17.62 -17.17
C ARG A 232 -29.60 -17.15 -16.70
N ASP A 233 -30.29 -17.92 -15.87
CA ASP A 233 -31.70 -17.73 -15.56
C ASP A 233 -31.96 -16.71 -14.46
N GLN A 234 -31.00 -16.52 -13.54
CA GLN A 234 -31.14 -15.54 -12.45
C GLN A 234 -30.72 -14.14 -12.83
N GLU A 235 -30.22 -13.91 -14.04
CA GLU A 235 -29.68 -12.60 -14.48
C GLU A 235 -28.67 -11.95 -13.50
N THR A 236 -28.30 -12.56 -12.37
CA THR A 236 -27.38 -12.08 -11.35
C THR A 236 -26.16 -12.97 -11.26
N LEU A 237 -24.95 -12.36 -11.25
CA LEU A 237 -23.68 -13.06 -11.02
C LEU A 237 -23.40 -13.24 -9.53
N SER A 238 -24.17 -12.61 -8.67
CA SER A 238 -24.04 -12.72 -7.22
C SER A 238 -25.41 -12.85 -6.55
N VAL A 239 -25.50 -13.71 -5.54
CA VAL A 239 -26.63 -13.73 -4.63
C VAL A 239 -26.28 -12.82 -3.45
N PRO A 240 -27.00 -11.69 -3.22
CA PRO A 240 -26.73 -10.83 -2.08
C PRO A 240 -26.88 -11.61 -0.78
N GLY A 241 -25.84 -11.64 0.04
CA GLY A 241 -25.83 -12.36 1.33
C GLY A 241 -25.34 -13.80 1.28
N ALA A 242 -24.96 -14.33 0.13
CA ALA A 242 -24.26 -15.61 0.06
C ALA A 242 -22.85 -15.48 0.65
N ASP A 243 -22.48 -16.41 1.54
CA ASP A 243 -21.18 -16.38 2.23
C ASP A 243 -19.99 -16.69 1.31
N MET A 244 -20.23 -17.14 0.07
CA MET A 244 -19.20 -17.42 -0.92
C MET A 244 -19.62 -16.98 -2.32
N LEU A 245 -18.66 -16.40 -3.08
CA LEU A 245 -18.81 -16.23 -4.52
C LEU A 245 -18.83 -17.61 -5.20
N PRO A 246 -19.63 -17.81 -6.28
CA PRO A 246 -19.52 -19.00 -7.10
C PRO A 246 -18.06 -19.26 -7.49
N PRO A 247 -17.60 -20.52 -7.64
CA PRO A 247 -16.21 -20.87 -7.93
C PRO A 247 -15.59 -20.10 -9.11
N VAL A 248 -16.43 -19.70 -10.07
CA VAL A 248 -16.05 -18.87 -11.23
C VAL A 248 -15.59 -17.48 -10.80
N LEU A 249 -16.29 -16.85 -9.85
CA LEU A 249 -15.94 -15.52 -9.36
C LEU A 249 -14.75 -15.56 -8.41
N ALA A 250 -14.55 -16.65 -7.67
CA ALA A 250 -13.34 -16.88 -6.89
C ALA A 250 -12.11 -17.02 -7.80
N GLY A 251 -12.21 -17.75 -8.90
CA GLY A 251 -11.18 -17.85 -9.92
C GLY A 251 -10.88 -16.52 -10.62
N LEU A 252 -11.92 -15.71 -10.87
CA LEU A 252 -11.83 -14.36 -11.42
C LEU A 252 -11.07 -13.42 -10.49
N THR A 253 -11.37 -13.47 -9.21
CA THR A 253 -10.75 -12.66 -8.17
C THR A 253 -9.27 -13.03 -8.01
N ALA A 254 -8.94 -14.31 -7.95
CA ALA A 254 -7.56 -14.79 -7.81
C ALA A 254 -6.67 -14.35 -8.99
N ARG A 255 -7.20 -14.42 -10.21
CA ARG A 255 -6.47 -14.01 -11.42
C ARG A 255 -6.35 -12.49 -11.60
N LEU A 256 -7.36 -11.71 -11.19
CA LEU A 256 -7.32 -10.23 -11.24
C LEU A 256 -6.40 -9.64 -10.17
N VAL A 257 -6.35 -10.26 -9.00
CA VAL A 257 -5.59 -9.79 -7.85
C VAL A 257 -4.14 -10.30 -7.88
N GLY A 258 -3.82 -11.28 -8.74
CA GLY A 258 -2.45 -11.81 -8.91
C GLY A 258 -1.92 -12.59 -7.71
N ALA A 259 -2.82 -13.03 -6.79
CA ALA A 259 -2.47 -13.84 -5.63
C ALA A 259 -3.61 -14.78 -5.29
N ALA A 260 -3.31 -15.87 -4.61
CA ALA A 260 -4.34 -16.80 -4.10
C ALA A 260 -5.30 -16.05 -3.17
N VAL A 261 -6.58 -16.04 -3.54
CA VAL A 261 -7.67 -15.48 -2.73
C VAL A 261 -8.26 -16.65 -1.93
N ALA A 262 -8.14 -16.54 -0.60
CA ALA A 262 -8.64 -17.58 0.29
C ALA A 262 -10.17 -17.53 0.40
N GLU A 263 -10.74 -16.31 0.36
CA GLU A 263 -12.17 -16.09 0.49
C GLU A 263 -12.58 -14.86 -0.32
N ALA A 264 -13.71 -14.94 -1.02
CA ALA A 264 -14.30 -13.82 -1.73
C ALA A 264 -15.81 -13.82 -1.55
N ARG A 265 -16.35 -12.67 -1.14
CA ARG A 265 -17.78 -12.45 -0.90
C ARG A 265 -18.29 -11.30 -1.74
N ALA A 266 -19.38 -11.49 -2.48
CA ALA A 266 -20.05 -10.38 -3.15
C ALA A 266 -20.70 -9.46 -2.12
N VAL A 267 -20.40 -8.17 -2.21
CA VAL A 267 -20.99 -7.13 -1.36
C VAL A 267 -22.14 -6.45 -2.06
N ASP A 268 -21.94 -6.08 -3.34
CA ASP A 268 -22.93 -5.37 -4.12
C ASP A 268 -22.70 -5.59 -5.62
N GLU A 269 -23.76 -5.50 -6.41
CA GLU A 269 -23.74 -5.64 -7.86
C GLU A 269 -24.59 -4.56 -8.55
N LEU A 270 -24.07 -4.00 -9.63
CA LEU A 270 -24.80 -3.13 -10.54
C LEU A 270 -24.67 -3.64 -11.97
N LYS A 271 -25.81 -3.80 -12.65
CA LYS A 271 -25.86 -4.19 -14.06
C LYS A 271 -25.93 -2.99 -14.97
N LEU A 272 -25.07 -3.01 -16.00
CA LEU A 272 -25.11 -2.12 -17.12
C LEU A 272 -25.41 -2.93 -18.38
N HIS A 273 -26.22 -2.37 -19.30
CA HIS A 273 -26.53 -2.98 -20.57
C HIS A 273 -25.78 -2.28 -21.69
N ALA A 274 -25.10 -3.04 -22.51
CA ALA A 274 -24.48 -2.62 -23.77
C ALA A 274 -25.02 -3.50 -24.91
N PRO A 275 -24.92 -3.11 -26.18
CA PRO A 275 -25.39 -3.92 -27.29
C PRO A 275 -24.80 -5.34 -27.28
N GLY A 276 -25.66 -6.35 -27.19
CA GLY A 276 -25.26 -7.77 -27.11
C GLY A 276 -24.52 -8.19 -25.85
N ARG A 277 -24.48 -7.36 -24.78
CA ARG A 277 -23.74 -7.63 -23.55
C ARG A 277 -24.48 -7.16 -22.30
N THR A 278 -24.36 -7.91 -21.23
CA THR A 278 -24.70 -7.47 -19.86
C THR A 278 -23.40 -7.38 -19.06
N VAL A 279 -23.11 -6.19 -18.56
CA VAL A 279 -21.91 -5.88 -17.79
C VAL A 279 -22.29 -5.78 -16.31
N SER A 280 -21.74 -6.65 -15.48
CA SER A 280 -21.90 -6.60 -14.03
C SER A 280 -20.71 -5.88 -13.40
N LEU A 281 -20.99 -4.79 -12.69
CA LEU A 281 -20.05 -4.11 -11.81
C LEU A 281 -20.20 -4.73 -10.42
N LEU A 282 -19.19 -5.44 -9.96
CA LEU A 282 -19.20 -6.18 -8.70
C LEU A 282 -18.28 -5.51 -7.69
N LEU A 283 -18.81 -5.23 -6.52
CA LEU A 283 -18.01 -4.93 -5.35
C LEU A 283 -17.96 -6.20 -4.49
N ALA A 284 -16.75 -6.70 -4.25
CA ALA A 284 -16.51 -7.87 -3.44
C ALA A 284 -15.60 -7.53 -2.25
N GLU A 285 -15.72 -8.26 -1.17
CA GLU A 285 -14.72 -8.37 -0.12
C GLU A 285 -13.88 -9.61 -0.40
N ILE A 286 -12.56 -9.41 -0.46
CA ILE A 286 -11.60 -10.48 -0.69
C ILE A 286 -10.65 -10.57 0.49
N ARG A 287 -10.30 -11.80 0.86
CA ARG A 287 -9.30 -12.06 1.88
C ARG A 287 -8.14 -12.84 1.26
N GLN A 288 -6.94 -12.35 1.45
CA GLN A 288 -5.71 -13.00 1.01
C GLN A 288 -4.97 -13.55 2.24
N GLY A 289 -5.01 -14.86 2.43
CA GLY A 289 -4.41 -15.49 3.59
C GLY A 289 -4.94 -14.90 4.91
N GLN A 290 -4.04 -14.43 5.77
CA GLN A 290 -4.38 -13.81 7.07
C GLN A 290 -4.62 -12.29 7.01
N ALA A 291 -4.60 -11.69 5.82
CA ALA A 291 -4.85 -10.26 5.67
C ALA A 291 -6.29 -9.89 6.03
N GLU A 292 -6.50 -8.66 6.48
CA GLU A 292 -7.85 -8.13 6.67
C GLU A 292 -8.62 -8.16 5.33
N PRO A 293 -9.95 -8.37 5.37
CA PRO A 293 -10.75 -8.30 4.15
C PRO A 293 -10.56 -6.95 3.47
N ALA A 294 -10.21 -6.98 2.20
CA ALA A 294 -10.06 -5.78 1.38
C ALA A 294 -11.17 -5.74 0.34
N ALA A 295 -11.63 -4.54 0.01
CA ALA A 295 -12.57 -4.37 -1.08
C ALA A 295 -11.87 -4.65 -2.42
N ALA A 296 -12.58 -5.34 -3.31
CA ALA A 296 -12.18 -5.53 -4.70
C ALA A 296 -13.31 -5.08 -5.61
N PHE A 297 -12.96 -4.30 -6.62
CA PHE A 297 -13.89 -3.92 -7.69
C PHE A 297 -13.59 -4.76 -8.92
N LEU A 298 -14.61 -5.47 -9.36
CA LEU A 298 -14.53 -6.44 -10.43
C LEU A 298 -15.54 -6.07 -11.53
N MET A 299 -15.21 -6.40 -12.75
CA MET A 299 -16.14 -6.32 -13.87
C MET A 299 -16.22 -7.67 -14.56
N ALA A 300 -17.42 -8.21 -14.65
CA ALA A 300 -17.71 -9.40 -15.45
C ALA A 300 -18.69 -9.05 -16.56
N THR A 301 -18.51 -9.65 -17.73
CA THR A 301 -19.37 -9.39 -18.88
C THR A 301 -19.89 -10.69 -19.44
N ARG A 302 -21.21 -10.81 -19.53
CA ARG A 302 -21.87 -11.85 -20.28
C ARG A 302 -22.10 -11.35 -21.71
N ALA A 303 -21.40 -11.94 -22.68
CA ALA A 303 -21.59 -11.69 -24.09
C ALA A 303 -22.55 -12.73 -24.67
N MET A 304 -23.60 -12.29 -25.34
CA MET A 304 -24.55 -13.11 -26.12
C MET A 304 -23.96 -13.28 -27.52
N GLU A 305 -23.82 -14.51 -27.99
CA GLU A 305 -23.14 -14.91 -29.24
C GLU A 305 -21.65 -14.59 -29.34
N ALA A 306 -20.96 -15.26 -30.27
CA ALA A 306 -19.52 -15.16 -30.51
C ALA A 306 -19.06 -13.72 -30.87
N ALA A 307 -19.21 -12.80 -29.91
CA ALA A 307 -18.64 -11.47 -30.05
C ALA A 307 -17.10 -11.63 -30.15
N PRO A 308 -16.45 -11.05 -31.15
CA PRO A 308 -15.01 -11.15 -31.30
C PRO A 308 -14.35 -10.60 -30.04
N VAL A 309 -13.64 -11.46 -29.30
CA VAL A 309 -12.68 -11.05 -28.29
C VAL A 309 -11.57 -10.32 -29.04
N ALA A 310 -11.21 -9.13 -28.61
CA ALA A 310 -10.16 -8.37 -29.28
C ALA A 310 -8.90 -9.24 -29.43
N ALA A 311 -8.35 -9.36 -30.62
CA ALA A 311 -7.23 -10.24 -30.96
C ALA A 311 -5.98 -10.00 -30.10
N GLU A 312 -5.87 -8.84 -29.43
CA GLU A 312 -4.77 -8.46 -28.55
C GLU A 312 -4.85 -9.07 -27.13
N THR A 313 -6.00 -9.58 -26.70
CA THR A 313 -6.22 -10.07 -25.32
C THR A 313 -6.33 -11.59 -25.21
N GLY A 314 -6.47 -12.32 -26.29
CA GLY A 314 -6.44 -13.79 -26.33
C GLY A 314 -7.31 -14.49 -25.27
N ASP A 315 -6.90 -15.69 -24.89
CA ASP A 315 -7.56 -16.54 -23.86
C ASP A 315 -7.59 -15.91 -22.45
N GLU A 316 -6.78 -14.89 -22.19
CA GLU A 316 -6.79 -14.18 -20.88
C GLU A 316 -8.10 -13.44 -20.60
N ALA A 317 -8.84 -13.05 -21.62
CA ALA A 317 -10.11 -12.32 -21.46
C ALA A 317 -11.28 -13.25 -21.15
N VAL A 318 -11.20 -14.52 -21.51
CA VAL A 318 -12.28 -15.49 -21.32
C VAL A 318 -12.19 -16.11 -19.93
N LEU A 319 -13.28 -16.06 -19.18
CA LEU A 319 -13.41 -16.67 -17.86
C LEU A 319 -14.02 -18.07 -17.92
N ALA A 320 -15.08 -18.18 -18.69
CA ALA A 320 -15.77 -19.44 -18.93
C ALA A 320 -16.60 -19.35 -20.22
N ASP A 321 -16.73 -20.46 -20.92
CA ASP A 321 -17.72 -20.66 -21.95
C ASP A 321 -18.98 -21.19 -21.26
N LEU A 322 -20.11 -20.51 -21.49
CA LEU A 322 -21.42 -20.91 -20.99
C LEU A 322 -22.08 -21.73 -22.12
N GLU A 323 -21.82 -23.03 -22.14
CA GLU A 323 -22.43 -23.94 -23.12
C GLU A 323 -23.91 -24.10 -22.81
N CYS A 324 -24.80 -23.59 -23.68
CA CYS A 324 -26.21 -23.87 -23.71
C CYS A 324 -26.63 -24.26 -25.11
N PRO A 325 -27.49 -25.30 -25.28
CA PRO A 325 -27.86 -25.79 -26.61
C PRO A 325 -28.53 -24.76 -27.51
N ASP A 326 -29.21 -23.76 -26.92
CA ASP A 326 -30.02 -22.78 -27.66
C ASP A 326 -29.39 -21.38 -27.78
N SER A 327 -28.29 -21.10 -27.11
CA SER A 327 -27.61 -19.78 -27.19
C SER A 327 -26.25 -19.86 -26.50
N PRO A 328 -25.15 -20.04 -27.23
CA PRO A 328 -23.81 -19.98 -26.67
C PRO A 328 -23.55 -18.59 -26.12
N ALA A 329 -23.15 -18.50 -24.87
CA ALA A 329 -22.76 -17.25 -24.24
C ALA A 329 -21.35 -17.40 -23.62
N ARG A 330 -20.61 -16.30 -23.55
CA ARG A 330 -19.28 -16.28 -22.91
C ARG A 330 -19.28 -15.34 -21.71
N LEU A 331 -18.64 -15.78 -20.65
CA LEU A 331 -18.33 -14.92 -19.51
C LEU A 331 -16.92 -14.36 -19.70
N LEU A 332 -16.82 -13.05 -19.79
CA LEU A 332 -15.57 -12.33 -20.03
C LEU A 332 -15.16 -11.53 -18.77
N ARG A 333 -13.86 -11.30 -18.63
CA ARG A 333 -13.33 -10.28 -17.74
C ARG A 333 -13.67 -8.90 -18.32
N GLY A 334 -14.63 -8.20 -17.72
CA GLY A 334 -15.18 -6.98 -18.29
C GLY A 334 -14.18 -5.88 -18.55
N LEU A 335 -13.07 -5.78 -17.75
CA LEU A 335 -12.01 -4.80 -17.99
C LEU A 335 -11.09 -5.16 -19.18
N TYR A 336 -11.20 -6.36 -19.73
CA TYR A 336 -10.51 -6.77 -20.95
C TYR A 336 -11.38 -6.66 -22.20
N ASP A 337 -12.67 -6.34 -22.02
CA ASP A 337 -13.61 -6.13 -23.11
C ASP A 337 -13.85 -4.63 -23.33
N PRO A 338 -13.41 -4.07 -24.46
CA PRO A 338 -13.55 -2.62 -24.74
C PRO A 338 -14.99 -2.11 -24.65
N ALA A 339 -15.98 -2.91 -25.09
CA ALA A 339 -17.38 -2.49 -25.03
C ALA A 339 -17.90 -2.39 -23.58
N SER A 340 -17.40 -3.20 -22.69
CA SER A 340 -17.70 -3.15 -21.26
C SER A 340 -17.08 -1.93 -20.60
N VAL A 341 -15.83 -1.60 -20.94
CA VAL A 341 -15.17 -0.36 -20.49
C VAL A 341 -15.90 0.88 -21.02
N ALA A 342 -16.40 0.84 -22.28
CA ALA A 342 -17.25 1.90 -22.84
C ALA A 342 -18.55 2.06 -22.04
N ALA A 343 -19.20 0.97 -21.66
CA ALA A 343 -20.43 1.03 -20.86
C ALA A 343 -20.18 1.64 -19.48
N LEU A 344 -19.05 1.29 -18.82
CA LEU A 344 -18.63 1.90 -17.58
C LEU A 344 -18.40 3.41 -17.74
N ALA A 345 -17.64 3.82 -18.75
CA ALA A 345 -17.36 5.22 -19.04
C ALA A 345 -18.64 6.01 -19.33
N ALA A 346 -19.55 5.44 -20.10
CA ALA A 346 -20.85 6.06 -20.40
C ALA A 346 -21.70 6.23 -19.13
N PHE A 347 -21.72 5.24 -18.24
CA PHE A 347 -22.42 5.34 -16.96
C PHE A 347 -21.85 6.48 -16.08
N MET A 348 -20.53 6.57 -15.98
CA MET A 348 -19.84 7.65 -15.26
C MET A 348 -20.19 9.03 -15.88
N ALA A 349 -20.09 9.15 -17.19
CA ALA A 349 -20.33 10.40 -17.91
C ALA A 349 -21.80 10.85 -17.84
N ALA A 350 -22.76 9.92 -17.75
CA ALA A 350 -24.18 10.22 -17.60
C ALA A 350 -24.49 10.91 -16.26
N GLY A 351 -23.66 10.75 -15.25
CA GLY A 351 -23.82 11.38 -13.94
C GLY A 351 -25.04 10.84 -13.17
N LYS A 352 -25.37 9.55 -13.36
CA LYS A 352 -26.53 8.90 -12.73
C LYS A 352 -26.08 8.09 -11.51
N ALA A 353 -26.97 8.03 -10.51
CA ALA A 353 -26.86 7.11 -9.40
C ALA A 353 -27.83 5.93 -9.58
N ARG A 354 -27.39 4.74 -9.23
CA ARG A 354 -28.22 3.53 -9.20
C ARG A 354 -28.03 2.79 -7.90
N ARG A 355 -29.12 2.28 -7.37
CA ARG A 355 -29.13 1.51 -6.12
C ARG A 355 -28.77 0.05 -6.43
N GLY A 356 -27.77 -0.48 -5.73
CA GLY A 356 -27.50 -1.88 -5.61
C GLY A 356 -28.20 -2.48 -4.38
N ALA A 357 -27.84 -3.71 -4.03
CA ALA A 357 -28.39 -4.40 -2.85
C ALA A 357 -27.86 -3.82 -1.52
N ALA A 358 -26.58 -3.47 -1.46
CA ALA A 358 -25.90 -3.03 -0.22
C ALA A 358 -25.55 -1.53 -0.21
N GLY A 359 -25.72 -0.81 -1.34
CA GLY A 359 -25.34 0.58 -1.43
C GLY A 359 -25.82 1.27 -2.69
N ILE A 360 -25.13 2.36 -3.03
CA ILE A 360 -25.44 3.17 -4.22
C ILE A 360 -24.17 3.30 -5.05
N PHE A 361 -24.25 2.91 -6.32
CA PHE A 361 -23.25 3.24 -7.33
C PHE A 361 -23.59 4.59 -7.94
N ALA A 362 -22.71 5.57 -7.82
CA ALA A 362 -22.93 6.93 -8.30
C ALA A 362 -21.86 7.32 -9.32
N GLY A 363 -22.27 7.45 -10.57
CA GLY A 363 -21.51 8.19 -11.57
C GLY A 363 -21.67 9.69 -11.32
N GLN A 364 -20.58 10.43 -11.27
CA GLN A 364 -20.58 11.88 -11.06
C GLN A 364 -19.77 12.59 -12.13
N GLY A 365 -20.41 13.53 -12.83
CA GLY A 365 -19.73 14.38 -13.81
C GLY A 365 -19.15 15.62 -13.14
N HIS A 366 -17.85 15.86 -13.34
CA HIS A 366 -17.11 17.00 -12.78
C HIS A 366 -16.83 18.10 -13.84
N ALA A 367 -17.07 17.81 -15.12
CA ALA A 367 -16.90 18.74 -16.22
C ALA A 367 -18.21 18.94 -16.99
N PRO A 368 -18.37 20.04 -17.77
CA PRO A 368 -19.50 20.23 -18.65
C PRO A 368 -19.75 19.04 -19.60
N LYS A 369 -21.03 18.77 -19.91
CA LYS A 369 -21.43 17.61 -20.72
C LYS A 369 -20.67 17.51 -22.06
N ALA A 370 -20.45 18.64 -22.73
CA ALA A 370 -19.70 18.70 -23.99
C ALA A 370 -18.27 18.14 -23.86
N ARG A 371 -17.60 18.33 -22.72
CA ARG A 371 -16.26 17.80 -22.47
C ARG A 371 -16.25 16.32 -22.05
N ARG A 372 -17.39 15.80 -21.59
CA ARG A 372 -17.58 14.39 -21.27
C ARG A 372 -18.11 13.58 -22.48
N ALA A 373 -18.48 14.26 -23.56
CA ALA A 373 -19.03 13.62 -24.75
C ALA A 373 -18.14 12.48 -25.33
N PRO A 374 -16.80 12.61 -25.39
CA PRO A 374 -15.94 11.53 -25.85
C PRO A 374 -16.09 10.23 -25.03
N MET A 375 -16.40 10.32 -23.73
CA MET A 375 -16.63 9.12 -22.89
C MET A 375 -17.93 8.40 -23.25
N LEU A 376 -18.93 9.14 -23.75
CA LEU A 376 -20.25 8.61 -24.12
C LEU A 376 -20.24 7.89 -25.47
N GLN A 377 -19.24 8.20 -26.31
CA GLN A 377 -19.14 7.78 -27.70
C GLN A 377 -17.80 7.13 -28.04
N ALA A 378 -17.02 6.74 -27.02
CA ALA A 378 -15.70 6.18 -27.25
C ALA A 378 -15.76 4.94 -28.14
N ALA A 379 -15.16 5.05 -29.33
CA ALA A 379 -15.06 3.97 -30.30
C ALA A 379 -13.80 3.13 -30.16
N THR A 380 -12.70 3.77 -29.71
CA THR A 380 -11.41 3.12 -29.55
C THR A 380 -10.98 3.16 -28.09
N ILE A 381 -10.83 1.98 -27.46
CA ILE A 381 -10.40 1.82 -26.08
C ILE A 381 -9.13 0.98 -26.08
N ARG A 382 -8.06 1.51 -25.48
CA ARG A 382 -6.79 0.83 -25.34
C ARG A 382 -6.39 0.76 -23.87
N SER A 383 -5.96 -0.41 -23.41
CA SER A 383 -5.32 -0.55 -22.10
C SER A 383 -3.93 0.09 -22.12
N ILE A 384 -3.59 0.91 -21.13
CA ILE A 384 -2.27 1.57 -20.99
C ILE A 384 -1.42 0.81 -19.99
N THR A 385 -1.90 0.66 -18.76
CA THR A 385 -1.18 -0.04 -17.70
C THR A 385 -2.09 -0.94 -16.90
N ARG A 386 -1.49 -1.98 -16.32
CA ARG A 386 -2.14 -2.90 -15.41
C ARG A 386 -1.26 -3.13 -14.20
N THR A 387 -1.78 -2.85 -13.03
CA THR A 387 -1.16 -3.12 -11.73
C THR A 387 -2.12 -3.95 -10.87
N PRO A 388 -1.67 -4.56 -9.77
CA PRO A 388 -2.58 -5.22 -8.82
C PRO A 388 -3.60 -4.27 -8.17
N GLN A 389 -3.35 -2.95 -8.20
CA GLN A 389 -4.20 -1.93 -7.58
C GLN A 389 -5.16 -1.27 -8.56
N SER A 390 -4.76 -1.12 -9.83
CA SER A 390 -5.56 -0.39 -10.82
C SER A 390 -5.27 -0.83 -12.26
N MET A 391 -6.24 -0.57 -13.13
CA MET A 391 -6.08 -0.63 -14.59
C MET A 391 -6.38 0.74 -15.18
N THR A 392 -5.62 1.12 -16.23
CA THR A 392 -5.77 2.40 -16.90
C THR A 392 -6.02 2.21 -18.39
N PHE A 393 -6.84 3.10 -18.95
CA PHE A 393 -7.27 3.03 -20.32
C PHE A 393 -7.21 4.41 -20.99
N SER A 394 -6.94 4.42 -22.29
CA SER A 394 -7.18 5.56 -23.17
C SER A 394 -8.46 5.34 -23.97
N LEU A 395 -9.35 6.32 -23.96
CA LEU A 395 -10.58 6.35 -24.74
C LEU A 395 -10.43 7.41 -25.83
N ASP A 396 -10.38 6.99 -27.11
CA ASP A 396 -10.21 7.84 -28.31
C ASP A 396 -9.05 8.85 -28.22
N ASN A 397 -8.00 8.53 -27.44
CA ASN A 397 -6.90 9.44 -27.13
C ASN A 397 -7.36 10.82 -26.56
N ALA A 398 -8.55 10.89 -26.00
CA ALA A 398 -9.16 12.10 -25.44
C ALA A 398 -9.41 11.99 -23.93
N VAL A 399 -9.61 10.77 -23.42
CA VAL A 399 -9.91 10.51 -22.01
C VAL A 399 -8.97 9.44 -21.45
N PHE A 400 -8.42 9.72 -20.28
CA PHE A 400 -7.72 8.76 -19.45
C PHE A 400 -8.68 8.24 -18.39
N LEU A 401 -8.89 6.93 -18.34
CA LEU A 401 -9.74 6.26 -17.36
C LEU A 401 -8.89 5.37 -16.46
N LYS A 402 -8.90 5.63 -15.15
CA LYS A 402 -8.27 4.82 -14.12
C LYS A 402 -9.34 4.10 -13.32
N VAL A 403 -9.28 2.78 -13.28
CA VAL A 403 -10.18 1.89 -12.53
C VAL A 403 -9.42 1.27 -11.37
N PHE A 404 -9.91 1.45 -10.15
CA PHE A 404 -9.29 0.93 -8.94
C PHE A 404 -9.77 -0.50 -8.68
N LEU A 405 -8.88 -1.46 -8.76
CA LEU A 405 -9.18 -2.87 -8.48
C LEU A 405 -9.30 -3.15 -6.97
N ARG A 406 -8.61 -2.35 -6.15
CA ARG A 406 -8.65 -2.40 -4.68
C ARG A 406 -9.05 -1.03 -4.13
N PRO A 407 -10.32 -0.67 -4.24
CA PRO A 407 -10.80 0.59 -3.71
C PRO A 407 -10.85 0.57 -2.18
N GLU A 408 -10.60 1.73 -1.56
CA GLU A 408 -10.67 1.92 -0.12
C GLU A 408 -11.79 2.90 0.24
N GLU A 409 -12.42 2.71 1.42
CA GLU A 409 -13.42 3.65 1.93
C GLU A 409 -12.75 4.96 2.35
N GLY A 410 -13.33 6.09 1.94
CA GLY A 410 -12.87 7.42 2.27
C GLY A 410 -12.59 8.29 1.06
N VAL A 411 -11.99 9.45 1.33
CA VAL A 411 -11.68 10.45 0.29
C VAL A 411 -10.41 10.05 -0.45
N ASN A 412 -10.54 9.68 -1.72
CA ASN A 412 -9.42 9.29 -2.56
C ASN A 412 -8.66 10.51 -3.09
N PRO A 413 -7.32 10.63 -2.86
CA PRO A 413 -6.51 11.76 -3.33
C PRO A 413 -6.50 11.94 -4.83
N GLU A 414 -6.59 10.88 -5.64
CA GLU A 414 -6.67 10.94 -7.11
C GLU A 414 -7.89 11.73 -7.60
N LEU A 415 -8.96 11.75 -6.82
CA LEU A 415 -10.14 12.56 -7.10
C LEU A 415 -10.09 13.92 -6.39
N GLU A 416 -9.67 13.93 -5.10
CA GLU A 416 -9.69 15.09 -4.24
C GLU A 416 -8.73 16.20 -4.73
N LEU A 417 -7.47 15.84 -4.98
CA LEU A 417 -6.42 16.83 -5.29
C LEU A 417 -6.65 17.53 -6.65
N PRO A 418 -6.90 16.83 -7.77
CA PRO A 418 -7.16 17.50 -9.03
C PRO A 418 -8.39 18.42 -8.99
N LEU A 419 -9.47 18.01 -8.29
CA LEU A 419 -10.65 18.85 -8.12
C LEU A 419 -10.36 20.10 -7.27
N ALA A 420 -9.58 19.96 -6.22
CA ALA A 420 -9.16 21.08 -5.39
C ALA A 420 -8.24 22.05 -6.16
N LEU A 421 -7.27 21.53 -6.89
CA LEU A 421 -6.34 22.28 -7.73
C LEU A 421 -7.06 23.03 -8.86
N ALA A 422 -8.05 22.41 -9.50
CA ALA A 422 -8.85 23.07 -10.53
C ALA A 422 -9.62 24.30 -10.00
N ARG A 423 -10.11 24.24 -8.75
CA ARG A 423 -10.75 25.39 -8.07
C ARG A 423 -9.78 26.52 -7.77
N GLN A 424 -8.48 26.22 -7.63
CA GLN A 424 -7.41 27.21 -7.44
C GLN A 424 -6.82 27.71 -8.76
N GLY A 425 -7.37 27.29 -9.91
CA GLY A 425 -6.86 27.69 -11.23
C GLY A 425 -5.54 27.03 -11.63
N PHE A 426 -5.13 25.94 -10.98
CA PHE A 426 -3.92 25.21 -11.33
C PHE A 426 -4.16 24.37 -12.59
N ALA A 427 -3.53 24.80 -13.69
CA ALA A 427 -3.78 24.22 -15.02
C ALA A 427 -2.94 22.97 -15.32
N ALA A 428 -1.84 22.73 -14.58
CA ALA A 428 -0.91 21.65 -14.84
C ALA A 428 -1.32 20.31 -14.18
N ALA A 429 -2.59 20.12 -13.84
CA ALA A 429 -3.18 18.85 -13.47
C ALA A 429 -4.25 18.44 -14.50
N PRO A 430 -4.40 17.15 -14.83
CA PRO A 430 -5.42 16.69 -15.74
C PRO A 430 -6.81 17.08 -15.24
N ARG A 431 -7.64 17.62 -16.11
CA ARG A 431 -8.99 17.96 -15.72
C ARG A 431 -9.80 16.69 -15.46
N THR A 432 -10.30 16.53 -14.26
CA THR A 432 -11.25 15.46 -13.92
C THR A 432 -12.56 15.68 -14.68
N LEU A 433 -12.98 14.67 -15.43
CA LEU A 433 -14.19 14.69 -16.26
C LEU A 433 -15.36 14.04 -15.53
N ALA A 434 -15.14 12.85 -14.97
CA ALA A 434 -16.15 12.08 -14.24
C ALA A 434 -15.49 11.14 -13.24
N SER A 435 -16.29 10.68 -12.27
CA SER A 435 -15.90 9.63 -11.35
C SER A 435 -17.03 8.62 -11.15
N LEU A 436 -16.66 7.41 -10.70
CA LEU A 436 -17.58 6.41 -10.18
C LEU A 436 -17.24 6.16 -8.72
N SER A 437 -18.25 6.18 -7.88
CA SER A 437 -18.13 5.79 -6.47
C SER A 437 -19.21 4.81 -6.06
N HIS A 438 -18.91 4.05 -5.02
CA HIS A 438 -19.90 3.23 -4.31
C HIS A 438 -19.98 3.71 -2.86
N GLN A 439 -21.18 3.81 -2.33
CA GLN A 439 -21.42 4.16 -0.92
C GLN A 439 -22.37 3.16 -0.29
N ARG A 440 -21.90 2.44 0.72
CA ARG A 440 -22.73 1.57 1.56
C ARG A 440 -23.69 2.41 2.39
N HIS A 441 -24.80 1.82 2.89
CA HIS A 441 -25.81 2.50 3.68
C HIS A 441 -25.25 3.15 4.97
N ARG A 442 -24.15 2.64 5.52
CA ARG A 442 -23.48 3.12 6.74
C ARG A 442 -21.97 3.20 6.56
N GLY A 443 -21.47 3.74 5.44
CA GLY A 443 -20.04 3.82 5.13
C GLY A 443 -19.68 5.14 4.47
N GLN A 444 -18.38 5.41 4.38
CA GLN A 444 -17.87 6.50 3.55
C GLN A 444 -17.90 6.08 2.06
N PRO A 445 -18.00 7.04 1.13
CA PRO A 445 -17.92 6.71 -0.29
C PRO A 445 -16.56 6.10 -0.62
N MET A 446 -16.57 5.16 -1.54
CA MET A 446 -15.41 4.45 -2.07
C MET A 446 -15.30 4.79 -3.55
N VAL A 447 -14.18 5.37 -3.99
CA VAL A 447 -13.96 5.70 -5.41
C VAL A 447 -13.56 4.44 -6.16
N LEU A 448 -14.30 4.09 -7.20
CA LEU A 448 -14.09 2.90 -8.03
C LEU A 448 -13.38 3.22 -9.34
N ALA A 449 -13.62 4.41 -9.89
CA ALA A 449 -12.96 4.85 -11.12
C ALA A 449 -12.93 6.38 -11.21
N VAL A 450 -11.89 6.91 -11.87
CA VAL A 450 -11.74 8.33 -12.19
C VAL A 450 -11.41 8.46 -13.69
N ALA A 451 -12.10 9.37 -14.35
CA ALA A 451 -11.84 9.74 -15.73
C ALA A 451 -11.33 11.18 -15.79
N SER A 452 -10.23 11.40 -16.50
CA SER A 452 -9.61 12.71 -16.69
C SER A 452 -9.32 12.96 -18.18
N ALA A 453 -9.01 14.21 -18.51
CA ALA A 453 -8.58 14.56 -19.86
C ALA A 453 -7.24 13.89 -20.18
N TYR A 454 -7.13 13.26 -21.35
CA TYR A 454 -5.89 12.62 -21.81
C TYR A 454 -5.03 13.62 -22.56
N THR A 455 -3.73 13.62 -22.27
CA THR A 455 -2.75 14.44 -22.97
C THR A 455 -2.10 13.62 -24.09
N ALA A 456 -2.66 13.71 -25.28
CA ALA A 456 -2.17 12.94 -26.42
C ALA A 456 -0.75 13.35 -26.80
N GLY A 457 0.08 12.34 -27.15
CA GLY A 457 1.47 12.55 -27.59
C GLY A 457 2.42 12.97 -26.47
N ALA A 458 1.95 12.99 -25.21
CA ALA A 458 2.83 13.26 -24.08
C ALA A 458 3.77 12.07 -23.82
N VAL A 459 4.99 12.37 -23.43
CA VAL A 459 5.97 11.41 -22.94
C VAL A 459 6.17 11.62 -21.43
N THR A 460 6.47 10.55 -20.70
CA THR A 460 6.81 10.69 -19.27
C THR A 460 8.14 11.44 -19.11
N GLY A 461 8.28 12.21 -18.04
CA GLY A 461 9.55 12.87 -17.70
C GLY A 461 10.69 11.86 -17.55
N GLU A 462 10.40 10.65 -17.08
CA GLU A 462 11.39 9.56 -17.01
C GLU A 462 11.92 9.20 -18.41
N ALA A 463 11.03 8.90 -19.36
CA ALA A 463 11.44 8.58 -20.73
C ALA A 463 12.19 9.73 -21.40
N PHE A 464 11.73 10.97 -21.17
CA PHE A 464 12.40 12.15 -21.70
C PHE A 464 13.81 12.34 -21.11
N VAL A 465 13.96 12.23 -19.79
CA VAL A 465 15.25 12.36 -19.10
C VAL A 465 16.19 11.21 -19.47
N GLN A 466 15.69 9.97 -19.56
CA GLN A 466 16.49 8.83 -20.02
C GLN A 466 17.03 9.05 -21.43
N GLN A 467 16.21 9.51 -22.35
CA GLN A 467 16.67 9.81 -23.72
C GLN A 467 17.71 10.92 -23.76
N ALA A 468 17.55 11.95 -22.92
CA ALA A 468 18.56 13.01 -22.80
C ALA A 468 19.87 12.49 -22.19
N LEU A 469 19.80 11.63 -21.19
CA LEU A 469 20.95 10.98 -20.57
C LEU A 469 21.71 10.06 -21.55
N GLU A 470 21.00 9.30 -22.39
CA GLU A 470 21.65 8.46 -23.41
C GLU A 470 22.50 9.32 -24.39
N ARG A 471 21.94 10.45 -24.86
CA ARG A 471 22.67 11.37 -25.72
C ARG A 471 23.85 11.99 -24.99
N PHE A 472 23.68 12.40 -23.75
CA PHE A 472 24.72 12.95 -22.91
C PHE A 472 25.85 11.96 -22.65
N CYS A 473 25.55 10.71 -22.32
CA CYS A 473 26.56 9.65 -22.18
C CYS A 473 27.33 9.40 -23.48
N GLY A 474 26.64 9.42 -24.63
CA GLY A 474 27.30 9.29 -25.93
C GLY A 474 28.30 10.42 -26.20
N GLN A 475 27.98 11.66 -25.81
CA GLN A 475 28.89 12.82 -25.91
C GLN A 475 30.04 12.69 -24.91
N ALA A 476 29.77 12.31 -23.67
CA ALA A 476 30.79 12.07 -22.66
C ALA A 476 31.84 11.05 -23.09
N LEU A 477 31.38 9.93 -23.66
CA LEU A 477 32.26 8.87 -24.17
C LEU A 477 33.11 9.30 -25.38
N ALA A 478 32.65 10.29 -26.14
CA ALA A 478 33.41 10.87 -27.27
C ALA A 478 34.34 12.01 -26.86
N ALA A 479 34.18 12.55 -25.64
CA ALA A 479 34.99 13.66 -25.16
C ALA A 479 36.38 13.19 -24.66
N ALA A 480 37.40 13.96 -24.96
CA ALA A 480 38.76 13.71 -24.46
C ALA A 480 38.99 14.21 -23.03
N GLU A 481 38.12 15.08 -22.53
CA GLU A 481 38.23 15.72 -21.23
C GLU A 481 37.60 14.86 -20.11
N PRO A 482 38.21 14.76 -18.93
CA PRO A 482 37.75 13.86 -17.85
C PRO A 482 36.45 14.30 -17.18
N ALA A 483 36.03 15.55 -17.35
CA ALA A 483 34.78 16.10 -16.85
C ALA A 483 34.29 17.23 -17.76
N PRO A 484 32.97 17.53 -17.80
CA PRO A 484 32.43 18.59 -18.60
C PRO A 484 32.95 19.95 -18.07
N PRO A 485 33.28 20.90 -18.95
CA PRO A 485 33.66 22.26 -18.54
C PRO A 485 32.49 22.91 -17.77
N SER A 486 32.83 23.56 -16.65
CA SER A 486 31.86 24.09 -15.68
C SER A 486 30.92 25.18 -16.19
N ASP A 487 31.21 25.82 -17.35
CA ASP A 487 30.53 27.02 -17.85
C ASP A 487 29.86 26.85 -19.23
N GLN A 488 29.93 25.70 -19.85
CA GLN A 488 29.27 25.49 -21.14
C GLN A 488 27.93 24.79 -20.98
N ALA A 489 26.88 25.40 -21.58
CA ALA A 489 25.60 24.70 -21.79
C ALA A 489 25.87 23.42 -22.57
N MET A 490 25.74 22.28 -21.90
CA MET A 490 25.97 20.98 -22.53
C MET A 490 24.83 20.67 -23.49
N ASP A 491 25.15 20.49 -24.77
CA ASP A 491 24.17 20.07 -25.77
C ASP A 491 23.49 18.76 -25.33
N GLY A 492 22.15 18.77 -25.35
CA GLY A 492 21.36 17.59 -24.92
C GLY A 492 20.98 17.57 -23.43
N TYR A 493 21.48 18.50 -22.62
CA TYR A 493 21.10 18.60 -21.21
C TYR A 493 19.68 19.20 -21.04
N PRO A 494 18.77 18.59 -20.27
CA PRO A 494 17.40 19.04 -20.16
C PRO A 494 17.21 20.14 -19.09
N GLN A 495 18.03 21.19 -19.10
CA GLN A 495 17.93 22.31 -18.11
C GLN A 495 16.52 22.88 -18.03
N ASP A 496 15.89 23.14 -19.17
CA ASP A 496 14.54 23.69 -19.20
C ASP A 496 13.51 22.78 -18.57
N PHE A 497 13.67 21.46 -18.68
CA PHE A 497 12.81 20.50 -18.02
C PHE A 497 12.94 20.61 -16.49
N PHE A 498 14.16 20.60 -15.94
CA PHE A 498 14.36 20.67 -14.49
C PHE A 498 13.94 22.02 -13.91
N ARG A 499 14.17 23.13 -14.65
CA ARG A 499 13.68 24.45 -14.27
C ARG A 499 12.16 24.51 -14.24
N GLN A 500 11.50 24.01 -15.27
CA GLN A 500 10.05 23.95 -15.33
C GLN A 500 9.47 23.02 -14.25
N ALA A 501 10.08 21.85 -14.00
CA ALA A 501 9.66 20.92 -12.97
C ALA A 501 9.78 21.52 -11.56
N GLY A 502 10.85 22.27 -11.27
CA GLY A 502 11.02 23.02 -10.01
C GLY A 502 9.93 24.08 -9.81
N ALA A 503 9.71 24.90 -10.82
CA ALA A 503 8.64 25.89 -10.80
C ALA A 503 7.24 25.25 -10.70
N LEU A 504 7.03 24.11 -11.37
CA LEU A 504 5.78 23.35 -11.31
C LEU A 504 5.51 22.81 -9.90
N ALA A 505 6.50 22.20 -9.25
CA ALA A 505 6.40 21.73 -7.87
C ALA A 505 6.05 22.86 -6.90
N ALA A 506 6.70 24.02 -7.03
CA ALA A 506 6.40 25.18 -6.20
C ALA A 506 4.98 25.71 -6.42
N ARG A 507 4.54 25.84 -7.67
CA ARG A 507 3.17 26.24 -7.99
C ARG A 507 2.13 25.25 -7.45
N LEU A 508 2.40 23.95 -7.52
CA LEU A 508 1.55 22.92 -6.92
C LEU A 508 1.39 23.15 -5.41
N HIS A 509 2.50 23.29 -4.69
CA HIS A 509 2.49 23.48 -3.24
C HIS A 509 1.80 24.78 -2.83
N LEU A 510 2.03 25.86 -3.56
CA LEU A 510 1.34 27.14 -3.36
C LEU A 510 -0.17 27.02 -3.58
N ALA A 511 -0.58 26.31 -4.64
CA ALA A 511 -2.00 26.08 -4.91
C ALA A 511 -2.66 25.21 -3.81
N LEU A 512 -2.02 24.11 -3.38
CA LEU A 512 -2.53 23.25 -2.33
C LEU A 512 -2.60 23.96 -0.97
N ALA A 513 -1.64 24.80 -0.63
CA ALA A 513 -1.63 25.59 0.61
C ALA A 513 -2.74 26.66 0.67
N ARG A 514 -3.29 27.06 -0.48
CA ARG A 514 -4.40 28.03 -0.59
C ARG A 514 -5.78 27.39 -0.55
N VAL A 515 -5.88 26.07 -0.69
CA VAL A 515 -7.17 25.38 -0.66
C VAL A 515 -7.82 25.56 0.72
N PRO A 516 -9.04 26.09 0.81
CA PRO A 516 -9.70 26.30 2.09
C PRO A 516 -10.15 24.98 2.73
N GLY A 517 -10.24 24.97 4.05
CA GLY A 517 -10.77 23.85 4.84
C GLY A 517 -9.69 23.16 5.68
N ARG A 518 -10.16 22.49 6.75
CA ARG A 518 -9.29 21.83 7.75
C ARG A 518 -8.34 20.81 7.12
N ASP A 519 -8.79 20.11 6.11
CA ASP A 519 -8.01 19.02 5.46
C ASP A 519 -6.81 19.55 4.67
N PHE A 520 -6.83 20.83 4.28
CA PHE A 520 -5.76 21.47 3.50
C PHE A 520 -5.01 22.54 4.29
N ALA A 521 -5.60 23.12 5.33
CA ALA A 521 -4.97 24.18 6.13
C ALA A 521 -3.55 23.77 6.55
N ALA A 522 -2.58 24.66 6.34
CA ALA A 522 -1.20 24.42 6.72
C ALA A 522 -1.05 24.23 8.24
N GLU A 523 -0.21 23.29 8.65
CA GLU A 523 0.07 22.98 10.04
C GLU A 523 1.56 23.21 10.34
N PRO A 524 1.92 23.89 11.42
CA PRO A 524 3.33 24.17 11.72
C PRO A 524 4.11 22.87 11.94
N VAL A 525 5.37 22.88 11.53
CA VAL A 525 6.33 21.81 11.91
C VAL A 525 6.64 21.97 13.39
N THR A 526 6.50 20.88 14.15
CA THR A 526 6.74 20.84 15.60
C THR A 526 7.93 19.92 15.92
N ARG A 527 8.52 20.06 17.12
CA ARG A 527 9.55 19.12 17.59
C ARG A 527 9.03 17.68 17.65
N LEU A 528 7.76 17.49 17.98
CA LEU A 528 7.12 16.18 17.99
C LEU A 528 7.08 15.59 16.57
N TYR A 529 6.72 16.39 15.58
CA TYR A 529 6.71 15.94 14.18
C TYR A 529 8.10 15.54 13.70
N LEU A 530 9.16 16.31 14.00
CA LEU A 530 10.54 15.94 13.64
C LEU A 530 10.97 14.61 14.29
N ARG A 531 10.60 14.40 15.56
CA ARG A 531 10.83 13.13 16.26
C ARG A 531 10.05 11.98 15.63
N SER A 532 8.80 12.22 15.22
CA SER A 532 7.98 11.18 14.56
C SER A 532 8.57 10.77 13.21
N ILE A 533 9.09 11.74 12.42
CA ILE A 533 9.84 11.43 11.18
C ILE A 533 11.06 10.57 11.50
N TYR A 534 11.87 10.96 12.49
CA TYR A 534 13.05 10.20 12.87
C TYR A 534 12.73 8.74 13.22
N GLN A 535 11.68 8.49 14.01
CA GLN A 535 11.25 7.14 14.38
C GLN A 535 10.69 6.36 13.18
N ALA A 536 9.84 7.00 12.37
CA ALA A 536 9.30 6.38 11.16
C ALA A 536 10.41 5.92 10.21
N MET A 537 11.45 6.75 10.03
CA MET A 537 12.58 6.43 9.16
C MET A 537 13.50 5.35 9.73
N ARG A 538 13.68 5.29 11.05
CA ARG A 538 14.36 4.15 11.67
C ARG A 538 13.64 2.84 11.40
N GLY A 539 12.32 2.84 11.50
CA GLY A 539 11.50 1.69 11.16
C GLY A 539 11.59 1.34 9.65
N GLN A 540 11.60 2.36 8.80
CA GLN A 540 11.76 2.17 7.35
C GLN A 540 13.13 1.58 6.99
N LEU A 541 14.20 2.08 7.60
CA LEU A 541 15.55 1.54 7.42
C LEU A 541 15.63 0.07 7.87
N HIS A 542 14.98 -0.27 8.99
CA HIS A 542 14.93 -1.65 9.46
C HIS A 542 14.21 -2.56 8.44
N ARG A 543 13.04 -2.15 7.94
CA ARG A 543 12.29 -2.92 6.93
C ARG A 543 13.06 -3.08 5.62
N ALA A 544 13.67 -2.00 5.12
CA ALA A 544 14.47 -2.04 3.90
C ALA A 544 15.68 -2.99 4.06
N ASN A 545 16.36 -2.95 5.20
CA ASN A 545 17.47 -3.87 5.48
C ASN A 545 17.01 -5.33 5.57
N LEU A 546 15.88 -5.59 6.24
CA LEU A 546 15.28 -6.93 6.31
C LEU A 546 14.89 -7.46 4.93
N ALA A 547 14.31 -6.61 4.07
CA ALA A 547 13.97 -6.98 2.70
C ALA A 547 15.19 -7.40 1.89
N VAL A 548 16.31 -6.64 1.98
CA VAL A 548 17.58 -6.97 1.33
C VAL A 548 18.17 -8.29 1.87
N GLU A 549 18.16 -8.50 3.19
CA GLU A 549 18.65 -9.73 3.81
C GLU A 549 17.83 -10.96 3.39
N THR A 550 16.50 -10.81 3.30
CA THR A 550 15.57 -11.91 2.95
C THR A 550 15.71 -12.34 1.49
N ALA A 551 15.89 -11.38 0.57
CA ALA A 551 16.04 -11.70 -0.85
C ALA A 551 17.34 -12.44 -1.15
N ARG A 552 18.40 -12.17 -0.41
CA ARG A 552 19.69 -12.84 -0.58
C ARG A 552 19.60 -14.36 -0.38
N GLY A 553 18.72 -14.84 0.48
CA GLY A 553 18.47 -16.27 0.67
C GLY A 553 17.86 -16.96 -0.58
N LYS A 554 17.29 -16.16 -1.53
CA LYS A 554 16.64 -16.66 -2.74
C LYS A 554 17.50 -16.52 -4.01
N ASP A 555 18.29 -15.42 -4.15
CA ASP A 555 18.93 -15.02 -5.41
C ASP A 555 20.48 -14.99 -5.36
N GLY A 556 21.12 -15.45 -4.29
CA GLY A 556 22.58 -15.51 -4.19
C GLY A 556 23.27 -14.13 -4.07
N ASP A 557 24.44 -13.96 -4.70
CA ASP A 557 25.34 -12.80 -4.47
C ASP A 557 24.97 -11.48 -5.22
N ARG A 558 23.82 -11.40 -5.87
CA ARG A 558 23.44 -10.21 -6.67
C ARG A 558 23.05 -8.98 -5.85
N ALA A 559 22.60 -9.13 -4.62
CA ALA A 559 22.24 -8.01 -3.76
C ALA A 559 23.37 -7.61 -2.79
N PRO A 560 23.50 -6.32 -2.42
CA PRO A 560 24.48 -5.89 -1.40
C PRO A 560 24.23 -6.62 -0.07
N ARG A 561 25.32 -6.94 0.64
CA ARG A 561 25.24 -7.71 1.89
C ARG A 561 24.40 -7.05 2.96
N HIS A 562 24.50 -5.74 3.10
CA HIS A 562 23.77 -4.91 4.07
C HIS A 562 23.70 -3.47 3.59
N LEU A 563 22.63 -2.76 3.99
CA LEU A 563 22.59 -1.31 3.84
C LEU A 563 23.60 -0.63 4.80
N PRO A 564 24.15 0.53 4.47
CA PRO A 564 25.10 1.27 5.33
C PRO A 564 24.39 1.89 6.54
N ARG A 565 23.84 1.04 7.40
CA ARG A 565 22.92 1.40 8.50
C ARG A 565 23.50 2.45 9.45
N ARG A 566 24.80 2.33 9.83
CA ARG A 566 25.42 3.28 10.76
C ARG A 566 25.49 4.69 10.17
N LEU A 567 25.85 4.78 8.90
CA LEU A 567 25.93 6.05 8.17
C LEU A 567 24.54 6.70 8.05
N LEU A 568 23.54 5.93 7.63
CA LEU A 568 22.17 6.43 7.47
C LEU A 568 21.57 6.87 8.81
N LEU A 569 21.75 6.10 9.90
CA LEU A 569 21.28 6.48 11.23
C LEU A 569 21.97 7.73 11.75
N GLY A 570 23.27 7.92 11.46
CA GLY A 570 24.00 9.13 11.83
C GLY A 570 23.41 10.39 11.20
N ARG A 571 23.03 10.31 9.91
CA ARG A 571 22.37 11.41 9.19
C ARG A 571 20.96 11.69 9.71
N LEU A 572 20.17 10.66 9.92
CA LEU A 572 18.83 10.81 10.49
C LEU A 572 18.86 11.45 11.88
N ALA A 573 19.95 11.27 12.64
CA ALA A 573 20.07 11.84 13.98
C ALA A 573 20.05 13.38 13.99
N ALA A 574 20.41 14.05 12.90
CA ALA A 574 20.33 15.50 12.75
C ALA A 574 18.92 16.05 12.98
N LEU A 575 17.87 15.29 12.65
CA LEU A 575 16.47 15.66 12.93
C LEU A 575 16.18 15.93 14.41
N ARG A 576 16.96 15.34 15.32
CA ARG A 576 16.71 15.44 16.78
C ARG A 576 17.09 16.81 17.34
N SER A 577 18.07 17.46 16.72
CA SER A 577 18.58 18.80 17.10
C SER A 577 18.01 19.91 16.23
N LEU A 578 17.31 19.55 15.14
CA LEU A 578 16.81 20.54 14.19
C LEU A 578 15.75 21.45 14.82
N ALA A 579 15.86 22.75 14.58
CA ALA A 579 14.84 23.71 14.96
C ALA A 579 13.57 23.52 14.11
N PRO A 580 12.37 23.46 14.71
CA PRO A 580 11.14 23.34 13.94
C PRO A 580 10.88 24.64 13.16
N GLN A 581 10.82 24.53 11.83
CA GLN A 581 10.55 25.63 10.91
C GLN A 581 9.67 25.15 9.75
N GLY A 582 8.93 26.11 9.15
CA GLY A 582 8.01 25.83 8.06
C GLY A 582 6.71 25.15 8.50
N ALA A 583 5.93 24.71 7.55
CA ALA A 583 4.66 24.04 7.79
C ALA A 583 4.47 22.80 6.93
N ARG A 584 3.59 21.92 7.40
CA ARG A 584 3.11 20.74 6.68
C ARG A 584 1.89 21.15 5.87
N ILE A 585 1.83 20.72 4.64
CA ILE A 585 0.71 20.95 3.73
C ILE A 585 0.30 19.63 3.06
N ARG A 586 -0.79 19.62 2.32
CA ARG A 586 -1.05 18.52 1.38
C ARG A 586 -0.02 18.60 0.25
N ILE A 587 0.50 17.47 -0.16
CA ILE A 587 1.52 17.33 -1.19
C ILE A 587 1.06 16.33 -2.25
N HIS A 588 1.79 16.20 -3.35
CA HIS A 588 1.55 15.14 -4.35
C HIS A 588 1.72 13.76 -3.73
N GLY A 589 2.81 13.57 -3.00
CA GLY A 589 3.11 12.34 -2.26
C GLY A 589 3.85 11.26 -3.06
N ASP A 590 3.90 11.38 -4.38
CA ASP A 590 4.69 10.55 -5.28
C ASP A 590 5.18 11.37 -6.50
N PHE A 591 5.83 12.51 -6.22
CA PHE A 591 6.32 13.46 -7.22
C PHE A 591 7.61 12.95 -7.87
N GLN A 592 7.50 12.05 -8.85
CA GLN A 592 8.60 11.40 -9.56
C GLN A 592 8.58 11.78 -11.05
N LEU A 593 9.68 11.53 -11.76
CA LEU A 593 9.78 11.75 -13.21
C LEU A 593 8.68 11.02 -14.00
N GLU A 594 8.30 9.83 -13.56
CA GLU A 594 7.25 9.01 -14.17
C GLU A 594 5.89 9.71 -14.15
N ASN A 595 5.61 10.49 -13.08
CA ASN A 595 4.34 11.18 -12.85
C ASN A 595 4.29 12.61 -13.42
N ILE A 596 5.30 13.00 -14.19
CA ILE A 596 5.34 14.25 -14.96
C ILE A 596 5.20 13.90 -16.43
N LEU A 597 4.16 14.37 -17.09
CA LEU A 597 3.98 14.26 -18.53
C LEU A 597 4.49 15.51 -19.23
N ARG A 598 5.21 15.33 -20.33
CA ARG A 598 5.69 16.41 -21.19
C ARG A 598 5.03 16.32 -22.55
N ALA A 599 4.33 17.39 -22.95
CA ALA A 599 3.75 17.57 -24.28
C ALA A 599 4.31 18.88 -24.89
N GLY A 600 5.22 18.73 -25.84
CA GLY A 600 5.98 19.89 -26.35
C GLY A 600 6.82 20.55 -25.22
N GLN A 601 6.47 21.77 -24.85
CA GLN A 601 7.10 22.49 -23.74
C GLN A 601 6.27 22.51 -22.46
N GLU A 602 5.06 21.94 -22.47
CA GLU A 602 4.19 21.95 -21.30
C GLU A 602 4.39 20.70 -20.44
N LEU A 603 4.41 20.89 -19.12
CA LEU A 603 4.46 19.84 -18.13
C LEU A 603 3.11 19.72 -17.42
N THR A 604 2.64 18.47 -17.27
CA THR A 604 1.41 18.11 -16.56
C THR A 604 1.72 17.06 -15.51
N LEU A 605 1.18 17.22 -14.29
CA LEU A 605 1.30 16.23 -13.22
C LEU A 605 0.18 15.21 -13.32
N THR A 606 0.49 13.95 -13.05
CA THR A 606 -0.48 12.84 -13.05
C THR A 606 -0.27 11.96 -11.80
N ASP A 607 -1.19 11.05 -11.56
CA ASP A 607 -1.11 10.05 -10.49
C ASP A 607 -1.05 10.67 -9.08
N PHE A 608 -2.11 11.36 -8.71
CA PHE A 608 -2.28 12.01 -7.42
C PHE A 608 -2.62 11.05 -6.28
N ASP A 609 -2.63 9.75 -6.50
CA ASP A 609 -2.89 8.72 -5.49
C ASP A 609 -1.87 8.73 -4.35
N GLY A 610 -0.66 9.23 -4.61
CA GLY A 610 0.48 9.11 -3.71
C GLY A 610 1.01 7.67 -3.62
N ASP A 611 1.69 7.31 -2.54
CA ASP A 611 2.21 5.94 -2.36
C ASP A 611 1.06 4.96 -2.05
N VAL A 612 0.57 4.25 -3.07
CA VAL A 612 -0.57 3.32 -2.99
C VAL A 612 -0.37 2.12 -2.02
N ARG A 613 0.86 1.91 -1.52
CA ARG A 613 1.13 0.91 -0.48
C ARG A 613 0.75 1.39 0.92
N LEU A 614 0.53 2.69 1.08
CA LEU A 614 0.05 3.29 2.32
C LEU A 614 -1.48 3.28 2.33
N PRO A 615 -2.11 3.04 3.48
CA PRO A 615 -3.54 3.20 3.64
C PRO A 615 -4.01 4.61 3.22
N LEU A 616 -5.23 4.70 2.71
CA LEU A 616 -5.81 5.96 2.21
C LEU A 616 -5.67 7.12 3.20
N GLY A 617 -5.90 6.87 4.49
CA GLY A 617 -5.74 7.86 5.55
C GLY A 617 -4.32 8.42 5.65
N GLU A 618 -3.29 7.57 5.47
CA GLU A 618 -1.89 8.00 5.52
C GLU A 618 -1.47 8.79 4.29
N ARG A 619 -2.03 8.50 3.12
CA ARG A 619 -1.80 9.26 1.87
C ARG A 619 -2.31 10.69 1.96
N ARG A 620 -3.31 10.95 2.82
CA ARG A 620 -3.90 12.27 3.06
C ARG A 620 -3.22 13.08 4.17
N ILE A 621 -2.27 12.53 4.90
CA ILE A 621 -1.53 13.24 5.95
C ILE A 621 -0.72 14.39 5.33
N LYS A 622 -0.83 15.58 5.93
CA LYS A 622 -0.01 16.74 5.58
C LYS A 622 1.45 16.50 5.91
N ARG A 623 2.32 16.82 4.98
CA ARG A 623 3.77 16.58 5.09
C ARG A 623 4.56 17.82 4.65
N SER A 624 5.86 17.81 4.89
CA SER A 624 6.73 18.84 4.33
C SER A 624 6.76 18.73 2.80
N PRO A 625 6.59 19.85 2.06
CA PRO A 625 6.66 19.84 0.59
C PRO A 625 8.04 19.45 0.05
N LEU A 626 9.10 19.56 0.85
CA LEU A 626 10.44 19.09 0.47
C LEU A 626 10.50 17.58 0.22
N ARG A 627 9.48 16.80 0.64
CA ARG A 627 9.39 15.38 0.29
C ARG A 627 9.14 15.16 -1.20
N ASP A 628 8.33 15.99 -1.83
CA ASP A 628 8.08 15.91 -3.27
C ASP A 628 9.34 16.29 -4.04
N ALA A 629 10.05 17.35 -3.60
CA ALA A 629 11.33 17.72 -4.16
C ALA A 629 12.36 16.57 -4.05
N ALA A 630 12.48 15.96 -2.87
CA ALA A 630 13.37 14.82 -2.66
C ALA A 630 13.01 13.62 -3.54
N SER A 631 11.72 13.38 -3.77
CA SER A 631 11.24 12.28 -4.62
C SER A 631 11.68 12.48 -6.08
N LEU A 632 11.56 13.70 -6.63
CA LEU A 632 12.00 13.99 -7.98
C LEU A 632 13.52 13.85 -8.12
N LEU A 633 14.30 14.47 -7.19
CA LEU A 633 15.75 14.40 -7.23
C LEU A 633 16.26 12.97 -7.20
N LEU A 634 15.68 12.13 -6.34
CA LEU A 634 16.05 10.72 -6.29
C LEU A 634 15.68 9.99 -7.58
N SER A 635 14.49 10.23 -8.15
CA SER A 635 14.08 9.56 -9.40
C SER A 635 15.02 9.94 -10.56
N ALA A 636 15.48 11.20 -10.63
CA ALA A 636 16.46 11.66 -11.61
C ALA A 636 17.82 10.98 -11.40
N ALA A 637 18.29 10.91 -10.15
CA ALA A 637 19.55 10.25 -9.82
C ALA A 637 19.54 8.75 -10.13
N VAL A 638 18.45 8.06 -9.82
CA VAL A 638 18.29 6.62 -10.14
C VAL A 638 18.26 6.40 -11.66
N ALA A 639 17.56 7.27 -12.41
CA ALA A 639 17.55 7.21 -13.88
C ALA A 639 18.97 7.40 -14.45
N ALA A 640 19.75 8.38 -13.93
CA ALA A 640 21.11 8.60 -14.34
C ALA A 640 22.03 7.42 -14.05
N ARG A 641 21.94 6.84 -12.85
CA ARG A 641 22.73 5.65 -12.48
C ARG A 641 22.36 4.42 -13.30
N ARG A 642 21.10 4.27 -13.70
CA ARG A 642 20.64 3.17 -14.56
C ARG A 642 21.23 3.30 -15.96
N VAL A 643 21.25 4.49 -16.55
CA VAL A 643 21.87 4.74 -17.86
C VAL A 643 23.37 4.53 -17.79
N GLN A 644 24.04 5.10 -16.78
CA GLN A 644 25.47 4.91 -16.54
C GLN A 644 25.86 3.43 -16.44
N ALA A 645 25.13 2.64 -15.67
CA ALA A 645 25.43 1.22 -15.48
C ALA A 645 25.33 0.43 -16.78
N ARG A 646 24.40 0.77 -17.70
CA ARG A 646 24.33 0.15 -19.03
C ARG A 646 25.56 0.47 -19.87
N HIS A 647 25.94 1.73 -19.98
CA HIS A 647 27.11 2.13 -20.76
C HIS A 647 28.42 1.62 -20.16
N ALA A 648 28.56 1.60 -18.82
CA ALA A 648 29.72 1.02 -18.15
C ALA A 648 29.87 -0.50 -18.39
N ALA A 649 28.76 -1.22 -18.57
CA ALA A 649 28.78 -2.62 -18.93
C ALA A 649 29.24 -2.84 -20.39
N GLU A 650 28.95 -1.90 -21.30
CA GLU A 650 29.36 -1.94 -22.70
C GLU A 650 30.81 -1.48 -22.88
N THR A 651 31.26 -0.49 -22.10
CA THR A 651 32.59 0.14 -22.17
C THR A 651 33.25 0.26 -20.79
N PRO A 652 33.71 -0.84 -20.18
CA PRO A 652 34.27 -0.82 -18.81
C PRO A 652 35.50 0.06 -18.62
N SER A 653 36.30 0.26 -19.67
CA SER A 653 37.51 1.09 -19.62
C SER A 653 37.23 2.59 -19.47
N GLN A 654 36.01 3.03 -19.72
CA GLN A 654 35.58 4.44 -19.62
C GLN A 654 34.62 4.68 -18.44
N ALA A 655 34.42 3.70 -17.58
CA ALA A 655 33.45 3.80 -16.48
C ALA A 655 33.71 4.95 -15.52
N GLU A 656 34.98 5.20 -15.13
CA GLU A 656 35.37 6.31 -14.25
C GLU A 656 35.16 7.68 -14.94
N HIS A 657 35.47 7.76 -16.23
CA HIS A 657 35.24 8.97 -17.00
C HIS A 657 33.75 9.31 -17.06
N LEU A 658 32.93 8.33 -17.37
CA LEU A 658 31.47 8.50 -17.41
C LEU A 658 30.89 8.85 -16.04
N GLU A 659 31.46 8.36 -14.93
CA GLU A 659 31.03 8.70 -13.59
C GLU A 659 31.18 10.19 -13.29
N ALA A 660 32.32 10.79 -13.62
CA ALA A 660 32.57 12.23 -13.41
C ALA A 660 31.57 13.10 -14.21
N TRP A 661 31.22 12.69 -15.42
CA TRP A 661 30.23 13.39 -16.24
C TRP A 661 28.83 13.27 -15.67
N ILE A 662 28.42 12.09 -15.20
CA ILE A 662 27.11 11.86 -14.58
C ILE A 662 26.98 12.64 -13.26
N GLU A 663 28.03 12.73 -12.44
CA GLU A 663 28.01 13.53 -11.21
C GLU A 663 27.82 15.02 -11.53
N ALA A 664 28.52 15.56 -12.53
CA ALA A 664 28.33 16.92 -12.98
C ALA A 664 26.91 17.19 -13.50
N TRP A 665 26.37 16.25 -14.28
CA TRP A 665 24.99 16.30 -14.77
C TRP A 665 23.98 16.35 -13.62
N LEU A 666 24.14 15.46 -12.63
CA LEU A 666 23.27 15.42 -11.46
C LEU A 666 23.36 16.71 -10.63
N ALA A 667 24.56 17.23 -10.43
CA ALA A 667 24.76 18.47 -9.70
C ALA A 667 24.00 19.63 -10.34
N ASP A 668 24.08 19.74 -11.68
CA ASP A 668 23.39 20.79 -12.41
C ASP A 668 21.87 20.60 -12.43
N ALA A 669 21.37 19.37 -12.61
CA ALA A 669 19.96 19.03 -12.53
C ALA A 669 19.35 19.40 -11.17
N CYS A 670 20.02 19.01 -10.08
CA CYS A 670 19.58 19.31 -8.71
C CYS A 670 19.57 20.83 -8.45
N ARG A 671 20.64 21.53 -8.81
CA ARG A 671 20.77 22.98 -8.65
C ARG A 671 19.67 23.70 -9.43
N THR A 672 19.49 23.38 -10.71
CA THR A 672 18.49 24.00 -11.58
C THR A 672 17.07 23.79 -11.04
N PHE A 673 16.74 22.57 -10.62
CA PHE A 673 15.43 22.26 -10.04
C PHE A 673 15.20 23.01 -8.74
N LEU A 674 16.14 22.96 -7.79
CA LEU A 674 16.00 23.58 -6.47
C LEU A 674 15.97 25.10 -6.56
N THR A 675 16.79 25.71 -7.41
CA THR A 675 16.78 27.16 -7.64
C THR A 675 15.41 27.60 -8.14
N ALA A 676 14.90 26.98 -9.20
CA ALA A 676 13.58 27.33 -9.76
C ALA A 676 12.43 27.06 -8.77
N TYR A 677 12.54 26.01 -7.97
CA TYR A 677 11.57 25.71 -6.90
C TYR A 677 11.55 26.82 -5.84
N LEU A 678 12.71 27.21 -5.32
CA LEU A 678 12.83 28.22 -4.27
C LEU A 678 12.46 29.63 -4.78
N GLU A 679 12.90 30.01 -5.97
CA GLU A 679 12.53 31.30 -6.59
C GLU A 679 11.00 31.39 -6.80
N THR A 680 10.36 30.32 -7.27
CA THR A 680 8.91 30.31 -7.49
C THR A 680 8.12 30.27 -6.19
N ALA A 681 8.60 29.53 -5.19
CA ALA A 681 7.95 29.44 -3.87
C ALA A 681 8.11 30.72 -3.04
N GLY A 682 9.20 31.48 -3.24
CA GLY A 682 9.49 32.70 -2.50
C GLY A 682 9.49 32.48 -0.99
N ASP A 683 8.89 33.42 -0.27
CA ASP A 683 8.76 33.40 1.20
C ASP A 683 7.57 32.59 1.69
N ALA A 684 7.23 31.49 1.00
CA ALA A 684 6.09 30.66 1.37
C ALA A 684 6.25 30.10 2.78
N ALA A 685 5.24 30.29 3.62
CA ALA A 685 5.24 29.91 5.05
C ALA A 685 5.46 28.40 5.30
N PHE A 686 5.29 27.55 4.31
CA PHE A 686 5.54 26.13 4.43
C PHE A 686 7.03 25.77 4.28
N LEU A 687 7.87 26.67 3.79
CA LEU A 687 9.31 26.44 3.68
C LEU A 687 10.04 26.86 4.97
N PRO A 688 11.08 26.11 5.39
CA PRO A 688 12.00 26.59 6.41
C PRO A 688 12.73 27.84 5.92
N THR A 689 12.85 28.86 6.79
CA THR A 689 13.57 30.08 6.50
C THR A 689 15.10 29.90 6.49
N SER A 690 15.62 29.02 7.38
CA SER A 690 17.05 28.67 7.42
C SER A 690 17.42 27.74 6.28
N PRO A 691 18.40 28.07 5.44
CA PRO A 691 18.96 27.17 4.42
C PRO A 691 19.47 25.87 5.02
N GLU A 692 20.11 25.90 6.18
CA GLU A 692 20.64 24.72 6.88
C GLU A 692 19.51 23.75 7.26
N VAL A 693 18.42 24.27 7.83
CA VAL A 693 17.24 23.44 8.18
C VAL A 693 16.62 22.83 6.92
N ARG A 694 16.54 23.62 5.86
CA ARG A 694 16.00 23.19 4.57
C ARG A 694 16.82 22.06 3.95
N ASN A 695 18.15 22.23 3.88
CA ASN A 695 19.06 21.23 3.33
C ASN A 695 19.04 19.92 4.16
N THR A 696 19.10 20.04 5.49
CA THR A 696 18.99 18.86 6.38
C THR A 696 17.68 18.10 6.17
N LEU A 697 16.55 18.79 6.05
CA LEU A 697 15.26 18.14 5.78
C LEU A 697 15.23 17.50 4.39
N LEU A 698 15.78 18.16 3.39
CA LEU A 698 15.85 17.62 2.03
C LEU A 698 16.69 16.34 1.99
N GLU A 699 17.89 16.35 2.58
CA GLU A 699 18.75 15.16 2.69
C GLU A 699 18.02 14.00 3.36
N VAL A 700 17.37 14.28 4.49
CA VAL A 700 16.60 13.28 5.22
C VAL A 700 15.47 12.70 4.37
N PHE A 701 14.74 13.51 3.61
CA PHE A 701 13.67 13.03 2.76
C PHE A 701 14.19 12.27 1.52
N VAL A 702 15.36 12.64 0.99
CA VAL A 702 16.05 11.83 -0.04
C VAL A 702 16.37 10.44 0.49
N ILE A 703 16.89 10.32 1.71
CA ILE A 703 17.12 9.02 2.36
C ILE A 703 15.81 8.23 2.53
N ASP A 704 14.72 8.88 2.99
CA ASP A 704 13.41 8.22 3.15
C ASP A 704 12.90 7.66 1.82
N GLN A 705 12.98 8.43 0.75
CA GLN A 705 12.58 8.00 -0.59
C GLN A 705 13.48 6.87 -1.11
N GLY A 706 14.78 6.93 -0.88
CA GLY A 706 15.71 5.85 -1.24
C GLY A 706 15.37 4.54 -0.55
N LEU A 707 15.10 4.57 0.76
CA LEU A 707 14.68 3.39 1.51
C LEU A 707 13.35 2.79 1.00
N ARG A 708 12.40 3.65 0.62
CA ARG A 708 11.14 3.22 -0.02
C ARG A 708 11.37 2.60 -1.38
N THR A 709 12.25 3.18 -2.19
CA THR A 709 12.59 2.67 -3.52
C THR A 709 13.31 1.33 -3.43
N ILE A 710 14.25 1.16 -2.48
CA ILE A 710 14.86 -0.15 -2.20
C ILE A 710 13.81 -1.18 -1.82
N GLN A 711 12.88 -0.85 -0.93
CA GLN A 711 11.83 -1.77 -0.54
C GLN A 711 10.94 -2.15 -1.73
N ARG A 712 10.54 -1.17 -2.59
CA ARG A 712 9.79 -1.44 -3.83
C ARG A 712 10.54 -2.37 -4.78
N ALA A 713 11.83 -2.15 -4.96
CA ALA A 713 12.67 -2.98 -5.82
C ALA A 713 12.70 -4.44 -5.33
N MET A 714 12.84 -4.63 -4.01
CA MET A 714 12.86 -5.96 -3.41
C MET A 714 11.51 -6.67 -3.50
N GLU A 715 10.39 -5.96 -3.24
CA GLU A 715 9.03 -6.50 -3.38
C GLU A 715 8.68 -6.86 -4.83
N ALA A 716 9.25 -6.13 -5.80
CA ALA A 716 9.09 -6.38 -7.24
C ALA A 716 10.06 -7.44 -7.80
N GLY A 717 10.90 -8.08 -6.97
CA GLY A 717 11.89 -9.06 -7.42
C GLY A 717 13.01 -8.46 -8.26
N ARG A 718 13.39 -7.19 -8.03
CA ARG A 718 14.46 -6.47 -8.75
C ARG A 718 15.62 -6.09 -7.82
N PRO A 719 16.38 -7.05 -7.28
CA PRO A 719 17.50 -6.79 -6.38
C PRO A 719 18.61 -5.95 -7.01
N ASP A 720 18.77 -6.02 -8.33
CA ASP A 720 19.79 -5.30 -9.11
C ASP A 720 19.56 -3.76 -9.09
N ASP A 721 18.37 -3.29 -8.77
CA ASP A 721 18.08 -1.86 -8.58
C ASP A 721 18.67 -1.30 -7.27
N VAL A 722 18.95 -2.13 -6.27
CA VAL A 722 19.43 -1.68 -4.95
C VAL A 722 20.79 -0.96 -5.01
N PRO A 723 21.82 -1.48 -5.69
CA PRO A 723 23.08 -0.75 -5.89
C PRO A 723 22.90 0.60 -6.56
N LEU A 724 22.00 0.70 -7.56
CA LEU A 724 21.72 1.96 -8.27
C LEU A 724 21.12 3.02 -7.33
N VAL A 725 20.18 2.62 -6.48
CA VAL A 725 19.60 3.52 -5.48
C VAL A 725 20.62 3.95 -4.45
N LEU A 726 21.51 3.07 -4.00
CA LEU A 726 22.58 3.41 -3.06
C LEU A 726 23.60 4.37 -3.68
N ALA A 727 23.97 4.19 -4.93
CA ALA A 727 24.82 5.09 -5.67
C ALA A 727 24.15 6.47 -5.83
N ALA A 728 22.85 6.50 -6.19
CA ALA A 728 22.08 7.73 -6.29
C ALA A 728 22.01 8.50 -4.95
N LEU A 729 21.87 7.80 -3.82
CA LEU A 729 21.92 8.39 -2.49
C LEU A 729 23.34 8.94 -2.16
N GLY A 730 24.38 8.35 -2.70
CA GLY A 730 25.76 8.83 -2.59
C GLY A 730 25.92 10.17 -3.28
N SER A 731 25.54 10.25 -4.56
CA SER A 731 25.64 11.46 -5.39
C SER A 731 24.86 12.64 -4.80
N LEU A 732 23.61 12.41 -4.39
CA LEU A 732 22.76 13.47 -3.84
C LEU A 732 23.23 14.01 -2.49
N ARG A 733 24.13 13.29 -1.79
CA ARG A 733 24.72 13.73 -0.54
C ARG A 733 25.55 15.00 -0.67
N GLU A 734 26.29 15.11 -1.76
CA GLU A 734 27.22 16.23 -2.00
C GLU A 734 26.48 17.45 -2.54
N LEU A 735 25.21 17.28 -2.92
CA LEU A 735 24.40 18.27 -3.62
C LEU A 735 23.28 18.88 -2.75
N THR A 736 22.94 18.26 -1.63
CA THR A 736 21.95 18.72 -0.65
C THR A 736 22.61 19.20 0.64
#